data_2da7d7ed02091628d9dcedb56b2f8c41
#
_entry.id   2da7d7ed02091628d9dcedb56b2f8c41
#
_cell.length_a   1.000
_cell.length_b   1.000
_cell.length_c   1.000
_cell.angle_alpha   90.00
_cell.angle_beta   90.00
_cell.angle_gamma   90.00
#
_symmetry.space_group_name_H-M   'P 1'
#
loop_
_entity.id
_entity.type
_entity.pdbx_description
1 polymer ?
#
loop_
_entity_poly.entity_id
_entity_poly.type
_entity_poly.pdbx_seq_one_letter_code
_entity_poly.pdbx_strand_id
1 'polypeptide(L)'
;MKVAISDDFLLAFSDVQKTHQKKVREFIELFRENPEAGGIQYHPVRKARDPNLYSVRIDQAYRAIVFHPADTDLYLLTWVDHHDDAYAWAERKVFRVNPMTGALQVLAADAVEAAEAAVIVSKKAAPARKAGLFRKVKDDVLLRFGVPVELVPTVRAIDDEEGLEESREALPQEAYEALYLLAAGYDADTVLRELEKPMEPVAADPTDFTTALQNDDSKRRFVVVSDAKELAELLNAPLDLWRVFLHPKQRKLVSVAANGPYRVLGGAGTGKTVVALHRAKHLVETVFPASTDRILFTTFTRNLATDIHENLKTLCGPELLSRIEVVNLDAWVSNFLKARGYRFEPVFDGEGNELWENALALAPPETGLSSDFYRQEWDEVIQPQGLSSLDEYLKAPRLGRGTKIGRAAREAAWPVFREYRSQLTERGKREYIDMIRDARQLIEKQGIRLPYKAVVVDEAQDMSAEAFRLIRALVPAGPSDIFLVGDAHQRIYRYRATLGKCGIDIRGRARKLRLNYRTTDEIRRFAVTLLEGRPIDDLDGGLDDQQGYMSLTHGPKVEVHRLKSLADETAFLGRHVKDLIASGAAPESICIVGRTKHVVEHVKDALRAASLDLYEVKREATDKRSRPGVRVATMHRVKGLEFDHVLVASANDKIIPLEKAMKAGDDVVVARNAETGERALLYVALTRAKKSAVVSGWGAMSPFLG
;
A
#
# COMPACT_ATOMS: atom_id res chain seq x y z
N MET A 1 28.23 0.09 25.05
CA MET A 1 26.81 -0.17 25.39
C MET A 1 25.96 0.04 24.16
N LYS A 2 25.12 -0.91 23.80
CA LYS A 2 24.21 -0.86 22.64
C LYS A 2 22.78 -1.12 23.10
N VAL A 3 21.89 -0.15 22.88
CA VAL A 3 20.47 -0.32 23.14
C VAL A 3 19.76 -0.52 21.81
N ALA A 4 18.97 -1.57 21.70
CA ALA A 4 18.15 -1.85 20.52
C ALA A 4 16.68 -2.04 20.93
N ILE A 5 15.78 -1.83 20.00
CA ILE A 5 14.34 -1.95 20.20
C ILE A 5 13.79 -2.94 19.17
N SER A 6 12.97 -3.89 19.59
CA SER A 6 12.32 -4.82 18.68
C SER A 6 11.06 -4.18 18.05
N ASP A 7 10.67 -4.69 16.88
CA ASP A 7 9.39 -4.37 16.25
C ASP A 7 8.20 -4.77 17.13
N ASP A 8 8.30 -5.91 17.84
CA ASP A 8 7.31 -6.37 18.82
C ASP A 8 7.11 -5.34 19.94
N PHE A 9 8.20 -4.74 20.45
CA PHE A 9 8.10 -3.67 21.46
C PHE A 9 7.37 -2.45 20.94
N LEU A 10 7.69 -2.02 19.71
CA LEU A 10 7.05 -0.87 19.09
C LEU A 10 5.56 -1.11 18.83
N LEU A 11 5.20 -2.34 18.45
CA LEU A 11 3.81 -2.76 18.31
C LEU A 11 3.06 -2.69 19.64
N ALA A 12 3.59 -3.32 20.66
CA ALA A 12 3.03 -3.30 22.01
C ALA A 12 2.92 -1.87 22.55
N PHE A 13 3.93 -1.03 22.32
CA PHE A 13 3.90 0.39 22.70
C PHE A 13 2.74 1.16 22.04
N SER A 14 2.36 0.82 20.82
CA SER A 14 1.24 1.48 20.14
C SER A 14 -0.11 1.19 20.80
N ASP A 15 -0.24 0.04 21.46
CA ASP A 15 -1.45 -0.39 22.15
C ASP A 15 -1.51 0.11 23.60
N VAL A 16 -0.39 0.64 24.14
CA VAL A 16 -0.36 1.31 25.44
C VAL A 16 -1.27 2.53 25.43
N GLN A 17 -2.08 2.71 26.47
CA GLN A 17 -2.94 3.88 26.63
C GLN A 17 -2.13 5.19 26.54
N LYS A 18 -2.66 6.20 25.84
CA LYS A 18 -1.97 7.49 25.57
C LYS A 18 -1.40 8.17 26.82
N THR A 19 -2.06 8.04 27.95
CA THR A 19 -1.63 8.59 29.25
C THR A 19 -0.34 7.94 29.74
N HIS A 20 -0.09 6.67 29.43
CA HIS A 20 1.09 5.92 29.83
C HIS A 20 2.20 5.95 28.75
N GLN A 21 1.88 6.21 27.49
CA GLN A 21 2.89 6.29 26.41
C GLN A 21 3.99 7.33 26.72
N LYS A 22 3.64 8.45 27.38
CA LYS A 22 4.63 9.45 27.79
C LYS A 22 5.66 8.85 28.76
N LYS A 23 5.21 8.09 29.75
CA LYS A 23 6.10 7.44 30.73
C LYS A 23 6.99 6.37 30.10
N VAL A 24 6.45 5.62 29.12
CA VAL A 24 7.25 4.65 28.35
C VAL A 24 8.36 5.37 27.58
N ARG A 25 8.08 6.52 26.96
CA ARG A 25 9.12 7.32 26.26
C ARG A 25 10.19 7.83 27.22
N GLU A 26 9.79 8.44 28.33
CA GLU A 26 10.71 8.90 29.38
C GLU A 26 11.58 7.75 29.90
N PHE A 27 10.99 6.57 30.08
CA PHE A 27 11.74 5.36 30.44
C PHE A 27 12.76 4.96 29.37
N ILE A 28 12.40 4.95 28.11
CA ILE A 28 13.31 4.54 27.01
C ILE A 28 14.48 5.53 26.90
N GLU A 29 14.24 6.83 27.07
CA GLU A 29 15.30 7.86 27.07
C GLU A 29 16.28 7.62 28.22
N LEU A 30 15.77 7.43 29.45
CA LEU A 30 16.61 7.13 30.62
C LEU A 30 17.37 5.82 30.46
N PHE A 31 16.69 4.78 29.94
CA PHE A 31 17.27 3.46 29.71
C PHE A 31 18.41 3.50 28.69
N ARG A 32 18.25 4.28 27.62
CA ARG A 32 19.30 4.47 26.62
C ARG A 32 20.53 5.20 27.18
N GLU A 33 20.32 6.20 28.04
CA GLU A 33 21.43 6.94 28.65
C GLU A 33 22.21 6.07 29.65
N ASN A 34 21.53 5.37 30.50
CA ASN A 34 22.12 4.45 31.46
C ASN A 34 21.13 3.34 31.88
N PRO A 35 21.19 2.14 31.25
CA PRO A 35 20.36 1.00 31.62
C PRO A 35 20.50 0.56 33.09
N GLU A 36 21.66 0.83 33.70
CA GLU A 36 21.96 0.46 35.09
C GLU A 36 21.68 1.56 36.10
N ALA A 37 21.03 2.65 35.67
CA ALA A 37 20.69 3.75 36.57
C ALA A 37 19.86 3.25 37.77
N GLY A 38 20.14 3.79 38.97
CA GLY A 38 19.53 3.32 40.22
C GLY A 38 17.98 3.44 40.31
N GLY A 39 17.35 4.10 39.35
CA GLY A 39 15.89 4.12 39.14
C GLY A 39 15.36 2.99 38.28
N ILE A 40 16.21 2.28 37.59
CA ILE A 40 15.88 1.13 36.70
C ILE A 40 16.06 -0.15 37.51
N GLN A 41 14.95 -0.75 37.92
CA GLN A 41 14.99 -2.00 38.68
C GLN A 41 14.81 -3.20 37.76
N TYR A 42 15.89 -3.94 37.53
CA TYR A 42 15.86 -5.20 36.80
C TYR A 42 15.40 -6.34 37.70
N HIS A 43 14.38 -7.04 37.23
CA HIS A 43 13.91 -8.27 37.86
C HIS A 43 13.99 -9.41 36.84
N PRO A 44 14.79 -10.49 37.07
CA PRO A 44 14.77 -11.63 36.16
C PRO A 44 13.36 -12.23 36.10
N VAL A 45 12.91 -12.58 34.93
CA VAL A 45 11.61 -13.23 34.74
C VAL A 45 11.77 -14.71 35.09
N ARG A 46 11.54 -15.06 36.36
CA ARG A 46 11.85 -16.37 36.93
C ARG A 46 11.24 -17.57 36.21
N LYS A 47 10.10 -17.39 35.55
CA LYS A 47 9.41 -18.45 34.79
C LYS A 47 9.76 -18.43 33.32
N ALA A 48 10.47 -17.41 32.84
CA ALA A 48 10.93 -17.40 31.44
C ALA A 48 11.95 -18.52 31.24
N ARG A 49 11.88 -19.19 30.10
CA ARG A 49 12.82 -20.20 29.67
C ARG A 49 14.16 -19.64 29.23
N ASP A 50 14.13 -18.39 28.73
CA ASP A 50 15.35 -17.68 28.42
C ASP A 50 15.85 -16.94 29.66
N PRO A 51 17.03 -17.33 30.20
CA PRO A 51 17.58 -16.73 31.42
C PRO A 51 18.00 -15.27 31.23
N ASN A 52 18.10 -14.80 29.96
CA ASN A 52 18.50 -13.45 29.62
C ASN A 52 17.31 -12.46 29.57
N LEU A 53 16.11 -12.88 29.96
CA LEU A 53 14.93 -12.02 29.99
C LEU A 53 14.72 -11.40 31.38
N TYR A 54 14.62 -10.08 31.38
CA TYR A 54 14.40 -9.26 32.56
C TYR A 54 13.15 -8.41 32.38
N SER A 55 12.44 -8.15 33.47
CA SER A 55 11.38 -7.16 33.52
C SER A 55 11.88 -5.87 34.18
N VAL A 56 11.48 -4.74 33.63
CA VAL A 56 11.78 -3.42 34.18
C VAL A 56 10.47 -2.65 34.41
N ARG A 57 10.37 -2.05 35.59
CA ARG A 57 9.18 -1.30 35.99
C ARG A 57 9.13 0.07 35.29
N ILE A 58 8.08 0.33 34.52
CA ILE A 58 7.79 1.66 33.94
C ILE A 58 6.97 2.49 34.93
N ASP A 59 5.87 1.93 35.40
CA ASP A 59 5.03 2.51 36.46
C ASP A 59 4.31 1.41 37.26
N GLN A 60 3.22 1.72 37.93
CA GLN A 60 2.50 0.74 38.73
C GLN A 60 1.85 -0.37 37.88
N ALA A 61 1.39 -0.02 36.70
CA ALA A 61 0.63 -0.92 35.80
C ALA A 61 1.48 -1.59 34.71
N TYR A 62 2.48 -0.89 34.16
CA TYR A 62 3.22 -1.35 32.98
C TYR A 62 4.64 -1.84 33.29
N ARG A 63 5.07 -2.85 32.55
CA ARG A 63 6.44 -3.40 32.54
C ARG A 63 6.99 -3.43 31.13
N ALA A 64 8.29 -3.13 31.01
CA ALA A 64 9.08 -3.46 29.82
C ALA A 64 9.80 -4.78 30.02
N ILE A 65 9.89 -5.59 28.97
CA ILE A 65 10.71 -6.79 28.91
C ILE A 65 12.00 -6.48 28.14
N VAL A 66 13.12 -6.81 28.75
CA VAL A 66 14.46 -6.55 28.22
C VAL A 66 15.17 -7.89 28.05
N PHE A 67 15.72 -8.13 26.88
CA PHE A 67 16.66 -9.21 26.66
C PHE A 67 18.09 -8.64 26.83
N HIS A 68 18.84 -9.21 27.78
CA HIS A 68 20.20 -8.83 28.09
C HIS A 68 21.06 -10.08 28.35
N PRO A 69 21.83 -10.54 27.34
CA PRO A 69 22.74 -11.67 27.52
C PRO A 69 23.84 -11.33 28.51
N ALA A 70 24.15 -12.29 29.38
CA ALA A 70 25.22 -12.15 30.35
C ALA A 70 26.56 -11.81 29.67
N ASP A 71 27.37 -11.01 30.32
CA ASP A 71 28.71 -10.61 29.85
C ASP A 71 28.71 -9.82 28.51
N THR A 72 27.60 -9.19 28.15
CA THR A 72 27.50 -8.34 26.97
C THR A 72 27.07 -6.91 27.28
N ASP A 73 27.42 -5.96 26.42
CA ASP A 73 26.95 -4.57 26.47
C ASP A 73 25.63 -4.38 25.69
N LEU A 74 24.89 -5.45 25.42
CA LEU A 74 23.67 -5.43 24.63
C LEU A 74 22.42 -5.42 25.51
N TYR A 75 21.57 -4.44 25.29
CA TYR A 75 20.25 -4.31 25.89
C TYR A 75 19.19 -4.18 24.80
N LEU A 76 18.27 -5.14 24.76
CA LEU A 76 17.23 -5.18 23.74
C LEU A 76 15.84 -5.04 24.40
N LEU A 77 15.14 -3.93 24.15
CA LEU A 77 13.75 -3.75 24.52
C LEU A 77 12.87 -4.62 23.61
N THR A 78 12.14 -5.58 24.20
CA THR A 78 11.46 -6.64 23.42
C THR A 78 9.95 -6.55 23.48
N TRP A 79 9.37 -6.10 24.63
CA TRP A 79 7.93 -6.00 24.83
C TRP A 79 7.59 -4.96 25.90
N VAL A 80 6.38 -4.39 25.85
CA VAL A 80 5.83 -3.53 26.89
C VAL A 80 4.33 -3.74 27.02
N ASP A 81 3.87 -4.03 28.26
CA ASP A 81 2.46 -4.30 28.52
C ASP A 81 2.14 -4.16 30.00
N HIS A 82 0.87 -4.40 30.36
CA HIS A 82 0.49 -4.60 31.74
C HIS A 82 1.31 -5.71 32.40
N HIS A 83 1.49 -5.60 33.71
CA HIS A 83 2.37 -6.48 34.49
C HIS A 83 2.23 -7.96 34.11
N ASP A 84 1.02 -8.54 34.19
CA ASP A 84 0.79 -9.97 33.98
C ASP A 84 0.96 -10.37 32.52
N ASP A 85 0.52 -9.54 31.58
CA ASP A 85 0.63 -9.77 30.14
C ASP A 85 2.10 -9.71 29.67
N ALA A 86 2.88 -8.76 30.21
CA ALA A 86 4.31 -8.68 29.93
C ALA A 86 5.07 -9.93 30.39
N TYR A 87 4.76 -10.45 31.58
CA TYR A 87 5.36 -11.70 32.07
C TYR A 87 4.91 -12.90 31.25
N ALA A 88 3.61 -13.01 30.91
CA ALA A 88 3.09 -14.08 30.07
C ALA A 88 3.74 -14.10 28.67
N TRP A 89 4.02 -12.93 28.09
CA TRP A 89 4.77 -12.84 26.84
C TRP A 89 6.19 -13.36 27.00
N ALA A 90 6.92 -12.93 28.06
CA ALA A 90 8.30 -13.32 28.29
C ALA A 90 8.45 -14.82 28.54
N GLU A 91 7.52 -15.46 29.25
CA GLU A 91 7.51 -16.91 29.50
C GLU A 91 7.44 -17.75 28.22
N ARG A 92 6.88 -17.20 27.14
CA ARG A 92 6.66 -17.88 25.86
C ARG A 92 7.75 -17.64 24.81
N LYS A 93 8.78 -16.86 25.11
CA LYS A 93 9.78 -16.44 24.11
C LYS A 93 11.19 -16.88 24.50
N VAL A 94 11.97 -17.25 23.47
CA VAL A 94 13.39 -17.62 23.57
C VAL A 94 14.15 -16.91 22.46
N PHE A 95 15.31 -16.33 22.77
CA PHE A 95 16.18 -15.63 21.82
C PHE A 95 17.38 -16.52 21.49
N ARG A 96 17.63 -16.75 20.20
CA ARG A 96 18.77 -17.55 19.74
C ARG A 96 19.40 -16.96 18.50
N VAL A 97 20.70 -17.14 18.35
CA VAL A 97 21.39 -16.85 17.09
C VAL A 97 21.33 -18.09 16.22
N ASN A 98 20.79 -17.95 15.01
CA ASN A 98 20.76 -19.04 14.05
C ASN A 98 22.18 -19.32 13.52
N PRO A 99 22.74 -20.52 13.72
CA PRO A 99 24.13 -20.80 13.36
C PRO A 99 24.39 -20.84 11.84
N MET A 100 23.32 -20.96 11.02
CA MET A 100 23.45 -21.06 9.57
C MET A 100 23.26 -19.71 8.86
N THR A 101 22.52 -18.80 9.48
CA THR A 101 22.25 -17.47 8.90
C THR A 101 22.92 -16.34 9.68
N GLY A 102 23.33 -16.59 10.92
CA GLY A 102 23.86 -15.56 11.83
C GLY A 102 22.81 -14.59 12.34
N ALA A 103 21.51 -14.83 12.10
CA ALA A 103 20.43 -13.96 12.51
C ALA A 103 20.03 -14.20 13.97
N LEU A 104 19.71 -13.12 14.69
CA LEU A 104 19.06 -13.20 16.00
C LEU A 104 17.56 -13.50 15.78
N GLN A 105 17.11 -14.63 16.30
CA GLN A 105 15.75 -15.13 16.17
C GLN A 105 15.00 -15.09 17.50
N VAL A 106 13.70 -14.81 17.44
CA VAL A 106 12.76 -14.93 18.56
C VAL A 106 11.85 -16.12 18.27
N LEU A 107 11.91 -17.11 19.11
CA LEU A 107 11.20 -18.38 18.94
C LEU A 107 10.11 -18.54 19.99
N ALA A 108 9.04 -19.27 19.64
CA ALA A 108 8.05 -19.70 20.62
C ALA A 108 8.63 -20.84 21.47
N ALA A 109 8.66 -20.66 22.77
CA ALA A 109 9.27 -21.62 23.70
C ALA A 109 8.60 -23.00 23.62
N ASP A 110 7.28 -23.05 23.48
CA ASP A 110 6.51 -24.30 23.38
C ASP A 110 6.79 -25.05 22.07
N ALA A 111 7.04 -24.33 20.97
CA ALA A 111 7.38 -24.94 19.68
C ALA A 111 8.78 -25.58 19.73
N VAL A 112 9.72 -24.96 20.41
CA VAL A 112 11.07 -25.50 20.60
C VAL A 112 11.01 -26.77 21.43
N GLU A 113 10.24 -26.83 22.55
CA GLU A 113 10.06 -28.02 23.36
C GLU A 113 9.37 -29.18 22.63
N ALA A 114 8.29 -28.86 21.90
CA ALA A 114 7.58 -29.87 21.13
C ALA A 114 8.50 -30.49 20.07
N ALA A 115 9.36 -29.67 19.44
CA ALA A 115 10.34 -30.14 18.47
C ALA A 115 11.45 -30.97 19.12
N GLU A 116 12.00 -30.53 20.27
CA GLU A 116 12.99 -31.29 21.04
C GLU A 116 12.42 -32.64 21.55
N ALA A 117 11.17 -32.64 22.02
CA ALA A 117 10.49 -33.87 22.44
C ALA A 117 10.22 -34.81 21.25
N ALA A 118 9.87 -34.29 20.07
CA ALA A 118 9.66 -35.10 18.87
C ALA A 118 10.96 -35.76 18.37
N VAL A 119 12.09 -35.10 18.49
CA VAL A 119 13.42 -35.68 18.17
C VAL A 119 13.73 -36.87 19.08
N ILE A 120 13.33 -36.81 20.35
CA ILE A 120 13.53 -37.92 21.32
C ILE A 120 12.62 -39.10 20.98
N VAL A 121 11.41 -38.87 20.48
CA VAL A 121 10.39 -39.88 20.16
C VAL A 121 10.59 -40.50 18.76
N SER A 122 11.12 -39.76 17.79
CA SER A 122 11.24 -40.19 16.37
C SER A 122 12.29 -41.26 16.10
N LYS A 123 12.94 -41.79 17.11
CA LYS A 123 13.71 -43.07 17.03
C LYS A 123 12.81 -44.32 16.89
N LYS A 124 11.47 -44.17 16.89
CA LYS A 124 10.51 -45.24 16.58
C LYS A 124 9.66 -44.83 15.38
N ALA A 125 9.70 -45.65 14.35
CA ALA A 125 9.07 -45.48 13.05
C ALA A 125 7.61 -44.97 13.11
N ALA A 126 7.33 -43.91 12.36
CA ALA A 126 5.99 -43.36 12.13
C ALA A 126 5.42 -43.83 10.77
N PRO A 127 4.08 -44.04 10.64
CA PRO A 127 3.43 -44.50 9.41
C PRO A 127 3.49 -43.43 8.32
N ALA A 128 3.45 -43.87 7.07
CA ALA A 128 3.49 -43.02 5.85
C ALA A 128 2.33 -41.98 5.84
N ARG A 129 2.67 -40.71 6.04
CA ARG A 129 1.75 -39.55 5.92
C ARG A 129 1.70 -39.06 4.47
N LYS A 130 0.62 -38.35 4.10
CA LYS A 130 0.45 -37.60 2.83
C LYS A 130 1.72 -36.80 2.51
N ALA A 131 1.98 -36.53 1.23
CA ALA A 131 3.17 -35.81 0.79
C ALA A 131 3.15 -34.37 1.32
N GLY A 132 3.96 -34.06 2.36
CA GLY A 132 4.05 -32.72 2.93
C GLY A 132 4.52 -31.67 1.91
N LEU A 133 4.02 -30.43 2.07
CA LEU A 133 4.23 -29.29 1.15
C LEU A 133 5.73 -29.04 0.84
N PHE A 134 6.60 -29.20 1.82
CA PHE A 134 8.04 -28.93 1.71
C PHE A 134 8.89 -30.20 1.60
N ARG A 135 8.32 -31.37 1.35
CA ARG A 135 9.03 -32.66 1.36
C ARG A 135 10.17 -32.74 0.36
N LYS A 136 10.05 -32.08 -0.80
CA LYS A 136 11.07 -32.10 -1.86
C LYS A 136 12.20 -31.06 -1.64
N VAL A 137 12.04 -30.17 -0.67
CA VAL A 137 13.03 -29.13 -0.37
C VAL A 137 14.16 -29.78 0.45
N LYS A 138 15.40 -29.56 0.08
CA LYS A 138 16.55 -30.09 0.83
C LYS A 138 16.66 -29.39 2.20
N ASP A 139 17.20 -30.10 3.20
CA ASP A 139 17.35 -29.53 4.55
C ASP A 139 18.29 -28.32 4.57
N ASP A 140 19.37 -28.37 3.77
CA ASP A 140 20.29 -27.23 3.64
C ASP A 140 19.60 -25.95 3.11
N VAL A 141 18.59 -26.11 2.27
CA VAL A 141 17.78 -24.99 1.76
C VAL A 141 16.86 -24.44 2.87
N LEU A 142 16.20 -25.32 3.63
CA LEU A 142 15.36 -24.91 4.76
C LEU A 142 16.18 -24.14 5.81
N LEU A 143 17.38 -24.63 6.13
CA LEU A 143 18.29 -23.98 7.06
C LEU A 143 18.73 -22.59 6.54
N ARG A 144 19.03 -22.45 5.25
CA ARG A 144 19.34 -21.16 4.63
C ARG A 144 18.15 -20.21 4.60
N PHE A 145 16.93 -20.72 4.57
CA PHE A 145 15.73 -19.89 4.74
C PHE A 145 15.59 -19.34 6.17
N GLY A 146 16.39 -19.81 7.11
CA GLY A 146 16.35 -19.38 8.49
C GLY A 146 15.52 -20.32 9.38
N VAL A 147 15.11 -21.48 8.88
CA VAL A 147 14.45 -22.50 9.71
C VAL A 147 15.47 -23.03 10.71
N PRO A 148 15.22 -22.96 12.04
CA PRO A 148 16.06 -23.62 13.03
C PRO A 148 16.10 -25.12 12.80
N VAL A 149 17.24 -25.75 13.09
CA VAL A 149 17.42 -27.18 12.87
C VAL A 149 16.39 -28.04 13.64
N GLU A 150 16.00 -27.57 14.81
CA GLU A 150 14.99 -28.20 15.67
C GLU A 150 13.59 -28.17 15.03
N LEU A 151 13.27 -27.14 14.25
CA LEU A 151 11.97 -26.97 13.63
C LEU A 151 11.86 -27.55 12.20
N VAL A 152 12.95 -28.11 11.65
CA VAL A 152 12.91 -28.83 10.35
C VAL A 152 11.87 -29.97 10.34
N PRO A 153 11.74 -30.81 11.36
CA PRO A 153 10.68 -31.83 11.38
C PRO A 153 9.27 -31.25 11.37
N THR A 154 9.04 -30.15 12.06
CA THR A 154 7.76 -29.41 12.06
C THR A 154 7.43 -28.88 10.66
N VAL A 155 8.38 -28.26 9.98
CA VAL A 155 8.22 -27.78 8.59
C VAL A 155 7.93 -28.94 7.64
N ARG A 156 8.57 -30.09 7.83
CA ARG A 156 8.32 -31.32 7.04
C ARG A 156 6.92 -31.90 7.23
N ALA A 157 6.29 -31.63 8.36
CA ALA A 157 4.94 -32.09 8.69
C ALA A 157 3.83 -31.19 8.15
N ILE A 158 4.15 -30.03 7.58
CA ILE A 158 3.18 -29.11 6.96
C ILE A 158 2.69 -29.70 5.64
N ASP A 159 1.40 -30.01 5.55
CA ASP A 159 0.81 -30.68 4.39
C ASP A 159 0.30 -29.68 3.33
N ASP A 160 -0.12 -28.50 3.73
CA ASP A 160 -0.73 -27.47 2.86
C ASP A 160 -0.48 -26.05 3.37
N GLU A 161 -1.03 -25.04 2.68
CA GLU A 161 -0.89 -23.63 3.05
C GLU A 161 -1.58 -23.30 4.38
N GLU A 162 -2.68 -23.97 4.73
CA GLU A 162 -3.38 -23.77 6.01
C GLU A 162 -2.51 -24.24 7.17
N GLY A 163 -1.87 -25.41 7.04
CA GLY A 163 -0.90 -25.91 8.02
C GLY A 163 0.34 -25.03 8.14
N LEU A 164 0.78 -24.38 7.05
CA LEU A 164 1.85 -23.38 7.12
C LEU A 164 1.41 -22.15 7.93
N GLU A 165 0.18 -21.71 7.74
CA GLU A 165 -0.39 -20.57 8.46
C GLU A 165 -0.51 -20.85 9.96
N GLU A 166 -1.01 -22.04 10.32
CA GLU A 166 -1.09 -22.49 11.72
C GLU A 166 0.28 -22.57 12.39
N SER A 167 1.33 -22.88 11.61
CA SER A 167 2.71 -22.97 12.10
C SER A 167 3.42 -21.61 12.23
N ARG A 168 2.77 -20.51 11.86
CA ARG A 168 3.38 -19.18 11.76
C ARG A 168 4.00 -18.70 13.07
N GLU A 169 3.27 -18.80 14.18
CA GLU A 169 3.75 -18.36 15.50
C GLU A 169 4.92 -19.20 16.03
N ALA A 170 5.04 -20.44 15.54
CA ALA A 170 6.10 -21.36 15.88
C ALA A 170 7.39 -21.12 15.10
N LEU A 171 7.29 -20.52 13.91
CA LEU A 171 8.42 -20.31 13.00
C LEU A 171 8.99 -18.88 13.15
N PRO A 172 10.33 -18.70 13.01
CA PRO A 172 10.91 -17.39 12.83
C PRO A 172 10.29 -16.68 11.62
N GLN A 173 10.07 -15.38 11.72
CA GLN A 173 9.40 -14.61 10.66
C GLN A 173 10.08 -14.75 9.30
N GLU A 174 11.42 -14.68 9.26
CA GLU A 174 12.20 -14.83 8.03
C GLU A 174 12.10 -16.23 7.42
N ALA A 175 11.97 -17.27 8.25
CA ALA A 175 11.75 -18.64 7.79
C ALA A 175 10.33 -18.79 7.24
N TYR A 176 9.33 -18.30 7.95
CA TYR A 176 7.94 -18.30 7.50
C TYR A 176 7.78 -17.57 6.15
N GLU A 177 8.36 -16.37 5.98
CA GLU A 177 8.33 -15.63 4.71
C GLU A 177 8.92 -16.45 3.56
N ALA A 178 10.05 -17.13 3.78
CA ALA A 178 10.69 -17.95 2.76
C ALA A 178 9.83 -19.18 2.39
N LEU A 179 9.29 -19.87 3.39
CA LEU A 179 8.41 -21.02 3.18
C LEU A 179 7.12 -20.63 2.48
N TYR A 180 6.56 -19.48 2.80
CA TYR A 180 5.36 -18.95 2.14
C TYR A 180 5.60 -18.68 0.65
N LEU A 181 6.71 -18.02 0.28
CA LEU A 181 7.06 -17.80 -1.12
C LEU A 181 7.25 -19.13 -1.87
N LEU A 182 7.85 -20.11 -1.21
CA LEU A 182 8.02 -21.44 -1.78
C LEU A 182 6.69 -22.16 -1.98
N ALA A 183 5.76 -22.07 -1.02
CA ALA A 183 4.40 -22.58 -1.12
C ALA A 183 3.60 -21.89 -2.26
N ALA A 184 3.83 -20.61 -2.47
CA ALA A 184 3.27 -19.84 -3.59
C ALA A 184 3.86 -20.19 -4.97
N GLY A 185 4.74 -21.21 -5.06
CA GLY A 185 5.25 -21.76 -6.32
C GLY A 185 6.56 -21.16 -6.81
N TYR A 186 7.25 -20.33 -6.02
CA TYR A 186 8.59 -19.88 -6.38
C TYR A 186 9.62 -21.00 -6.17
N ASP A 187 10.62 -21.08 -7.04
CA ASP A 187 11.76 -22.00 -6.83
C ASP A 187 12.69 -21.48 -5.70
N ALA A 188 13.42 -22.38 -5.07
CA ALA A 188 14.25 -22.08 -3.91
C ALA A 188 15.33 -21.00 -4.19
N ASP A 189 15.95 -21.01 -5.38
CA ASP A 189 16.98 -20.04 -5.74
C ASP A 189 16.39 -18.66 -5.94
N THR A 190 15.18 -18.59 -6.49
CA THR A 190 14.42 -17.33 -6.59
C THR A 190 14.05 -16.81 -5.19
N VAL A 191 13.58 -17.67 -4.28
CA VAL A 191 13.28 -17.27 -2.90
C VAL A 191 14.54 -16.75 -2.19
N LEU A 192 15.68 -17.45 -2.30
CA LEU A 192 16.94 -16.98 -1.72
C LEU A 192 17.35 -15.61 -2.24
N ARG A 193 17.26 -15.39 -3.56
CA ARG A 193 17.56 -14.08 -4.18
C ARG A 193 16.56 -13.00 -3.78
N GLU A 194 15.28 -13.31 -3.80
CA GLU A 194 14.22 -12.35 -3.45
C GLU A 194 14.29 -11.92 -1.99
N LEU A 195 14.64 -12.83 -1.09
CA LEU A 195 14.83 -12.53 0.32
C LEU A 195 16.27 -12.14 0.68
N GLU A 196 17.15 -12.04 -0.33
CA GLU A 196 18.57 -11.68 -0.16
C GLU A 196 19.29 -12.57 0.85
N LYS A 197 18.89 -13.84 0.91
CA LYS A 197 19.52 -14.83 1.78
C LYS A 197 20.91 -15.21 1.27
N PRO A 198 21.85 -15.54 2.16
CA PRO A 198 23.16 -16.04 1.75
C PRO A 198 23.02 -17.25 0.82
N MET A 199 23.76 -17.24 -0.30
CA MET A 199 23.80 -18.39 -1.22
C MET A 199 24.63 -19.54 -0.63
N GLU A 200 25.54 -19.23 0.30
CA GLU A 200 26.34 -20.20 1.06
C GLU A 200 26.04 -20.08 2.56
N PRO A 201 26.13 -21.17 3.34
CA PRO A 201 25.95 -21.13 4.78
C PRO A 201 26.99 -20.23 5.45
N VAL A 202 26.54 -19.38 6.37
CA VAL A 202 27.41 -18.56 7.22
C VAL A 202 27.63 -19.33 8.52
N ALA A 203 28.86 -19.73 8.81
CA ALA A 203 29.18 -20.29 10.12
C ALA A 203 29.21 -19.15 11.16
N ALA A 204 28.13 -19.00 11.92
CA ALA A 204 27.99 -17.96 12.95
C ALA A 204 28.17 -18.55 14.34
N ASP A 205 28.78 -17.79 15.25
CA ASP A 205 28.86 -18.14 16.66
C ASP A 205 27.47 -17.94 17.30
N PRO A 206 26.85 -19.04 17.84
CA PRO A 206 25.53 -18.95 18.44
C PRO A 206 25.49 -18.15 19.76
N THR A 207 26.63 -17.73 20.28
CA THR A 207 26.74 -16.92 21.50
C THR A 207 27.02 -15.46 21.23
N ASP A 208 27.37 -15.08 19.99
CA ASP A 208 27.63 -13.69 19.62
C ASP A 208 26.35 -12.94 19.19
N PHE A 209 25.56 -12.56 20.19
CA PHE A 209 24.35 -11.77 19.99
C PHE A 209 24.63 -10.37 19.41
N THR A 210 25.78 -9.81 19.68
CA THR A 210 26.15 -8.47 19.23
C THR A 210 26.38 -8.43 17.71
N THR A 211 27.12 -9.39 17.17
CA THR A 211 27.30 -9.56 15.73
C THR A 211 25.99 -9.99 15.06
N ALA A 212 25.20 -10.86 15.69
CA ALA A 212 23.92 -11.30 15.19
C ALA A 212 22.94 -10.14 14.95
N LEU A 213 22.92 -9.08 15.77
CA LEU A 213 22.11 -7.88 15.53
C LEU A 213 22.52 -7.10 14.28
N GLN A 214 23.74 -7.25 13.78
CA GLN A 214 24.16 -6.59 12.54
C GLN A 214 23.75 -7.38 11.29
N ASN A 215 23.26 -8.59 11.45
CA ASN A 215 22.73 -9.40 10.36
C ASN A 215 21.50 -8.74 9.73
N ASP A 216 21.35 -8.83 8.40
CA ASP A 216 20.26 -8.19 7.67
C ASP A 216 18.88 -8.72 8.07
N ASP A 217 18.76 -10.00 8.42
CA ASP A 217 17.51 -10.58 8.95
C ASP A 217 17.18 -10.04 10.35
N SER A 218 18.18 -9.88 11.22
CA SER A 218 18.01 -9.30 12.55
C SER A 218 17.58 -7.83 12.48
N LYS A 219 18.17 -7.05 11.56
CA LYS A 219 17.80 -5.65 11.31
C LYS A 219 16.35 -5.46 10.82
N ARG A 220 15.67 -6.54 10.45
CA ARG A 220 14.23 -6.54 10.12
C ARG A 220 13.36 -6.40 11.37
N ARG A 221 13.85 -6.89 12.50
CA ARG A 221 13.12 -6.96 13.78
C ARG A 221 13.68 -6.04 14.86
N PHE A 222 14.94 -5.68 14.75
CA PHE A 222 15.65 -4.94 15.79
C PHE A 222 16.29 -3.68 15.24
N VAL A 223 15.97 -2.55 15.85
CA VAL A 223 16.55 -1.24 15.53
C VAL A 223 17.55 -0.88 16.60
N VAL A 224 18.83 -0.77 16.24
CA VAL A 224 19.86 -0.23 17.13
C VAL A 224 19.73 1.28 17.14
N VAL A 225 19.44 1.87 18.29
CA VAL A 225 19.22 3.30 18.46
C VAL A 225 20.57 3.99 18.71
N SER A 226 21.00 4.83 17.77
CA SER A 226 22.30 5.50 17.80
C SER A 226 22.28 6.78 18.64
N ASP A 227 21.20 7.58 18.54
CA ASP A 227 21.08 8.85 19.21
C ASP A 227 19.64 9.19 19.64
N ALA A 228 19.50 10.28 20.41
CA ALA A 228 18.19 10.72 20.92
C ALA A 228 17.26 11.21 19.82
N LYS A 229 17.78 11.73 18.71
CA LYS A 229 16.99 12.20 17.58
C LYS A 229 16.37 11.03 16.84
N GLU A 230 17.16 9.99 16.52
CA GLU A 230 16.67 8.76 15.91
C GLU A 230 15.61 8.09 16.79
N LEU A 231 15.81 8.05 18.12
CA LEU A 231 14.82 7.54 19.05
C LEU A 231 13.52 8.35 19.02
N ALA A 232 13.62 9.68 19.05
CA ALA A 232 12.44 10.54 19.02
C ALA A 232 11.69 10.43 17.71
N GLU A 233 12.39 10.36 16.57
CA GLU A 233 11.80 10.11 15.26
C GLU A 233 11.07 8.75 15.25
N LEU A 234 11.69 7.71 15.79
CA LEU A 234 11.12 6.37 15.87
C LEU A 234 9.84 6.36 16.73
N LEU A 235 9.88 6.87 17.93
CA LEU A 235 8.75 6.82 18.89
C LEU A 235 7.60 7.79 18.57
N ASN A 236 7.84 8.84 17.80
CA ASN A 236 6.81 9.79 17.37
C ASN A 236 6.23 9.49 16.00
N ALA A 237 6.86 8.61 15.23
CA ALA A 237 6.34 8.19 13.93
C ALA A 237 4.99 7.46 14.09
N PRO A 238 4.02 7.66 13.18
CA PRO A 238 2.85 6.80 13.09
C PRO A 238 3.25 5.32 12.94
N LEU A 239 2.47 4.42 13.53
CA LEU A 239 2.76 2.97 13.52
C LEU A 239 3.02 2.42 12.11
N ASP A 240 2.26 2.92 11.13
CA ASP A 240 2.42 2.52 9.74
C ASP A 240 3.81 2.88 9.18
N LEU A 241 4.40 4.00 9.64
CA LEU A 241 5.76 4.42 9.29
C LEU A 241 6.83 3.53 9.92
N TRP A 242 6.63 3.06 11.14
CA TRP A 242 7.58 2.16 11.80
C TRP A 242 7.68 0.81 11.12
N ARG A 243 6.52 0.18 10.87
CA ARG A 243 6.46 -1.14 10.25
C ARG A 243 7.19 -1.19 8.91
N VAL A 244 7.08 -0.13 8.14
CA VAL A 244 7.68 -0.07 6.81
C VAL A 244 9.15 0.33 6.85
N PHE A 245 9.51 1.28 7.72
CA PHE A 245 10.90 1.75 7.83
C PHE A 245 11.86 0.68 8.35
N LEU A 246 11.37 -0.25 9.16
CA LEU A 246 12.17 -1.33 9.74
C LEU A 246 12.55 -2.41 8.71
N HIS A 247 11.81 -2.55 7.61
CA HIS A 247 12.11 -3.62 6.65
C HIS A 247 13.32 -3.27 5.75
N PRO A 248 14.41 -4.09 5.75
CA PRO A 248 15.65 -3.79 5.00
C PRO A 248 15.44 -3.57 3.51
N LYS A 249 14.53 -4.33 2.87
CA LYS A 249 14.21 -4.14 1.45
C LYS A 249 13.70 -2.74 1.14
N GLN A 250 12.88 -2.19 2.02
CA GLN A 250 12.36 -0.84 1.84
C GLN A 250 13.45 0.20 2.09
N ARG A 251 14.34 -0.01 3.08
CA ARG A 251 15.53 0.84 3.27
C ARG A 251 16.43 0.86 2.03
N LYS A 252 16.69 -0.29 1.41
CA LYS A 252 17.47 -0.38 0.16
C LYS A 252 16.79 0.37 -0.99
N LEU A 253 15.45 0.33 -1.09
CA LEU A 253 14.69 1.09 -2.09
C LEU A 253 14.75 2.61 -1.85
N VAL A 254 14.74 3.03 -0.60
CA VAL A 254 14.91 4.44 -0.20
C VAL A 254 16.29 4.97 -0.62
N SER A 255 17.36 4.22 -0.38
CA SER A 255 18.73 4.64 -0.64
C SER A 255 19.27 4.24 -2.02
N VAL A 256 18.48 3.62 -2.89
CA VAL A 256 18.96 3.10 -4.18
C VAL A 256 19.60 4.20 -5.04
N ALA A 257 20.83 3.95 -5.47
CA ALA A 257 21.52 4.77 -6.45
C ALA A 257 21.13 4.30 -7.86
N ALA A 258 20.17 4.99 -8.49
CA ALA A 258 19.66 4.63 -9.80
C ALA A 258 20.24 5.54 -10.89
N ASN A 259 20.70 4.96 -12.00
CA ASN A 259 21.11 5.71 -13.19
C ASN A 259 19.88 6.05 -14.05
N GLY A 260 18.98 6.89 -13.52
CA GLY A 260 17.75 7.31 -14.20
C GLY A 260 16.48 6.94 -13.42
N PRO A 261 15.32 6.90 -14.10
CA PRO A 261 14.03 6.60 -13.49
C PRO A 261 13.99 5.24 -12.79
N TYR A 262 13.33 5.18 -11.64
CA TYR A 262 13.17 3.96 -10.85
C TYR A 262 11.70 3.75 -10.48
N ARG A 263 11.21 2.51 -10.53
CA ARG A 263 9.82 2.17 -10.23
C ARG A 263 9.73 1.13 -9.11
N VAL A 264 8.82 1.36 -8.18
CA VAL A 264 8.42 0.39 -7.15
C VAL A 264 6.93 0.10 -7.28
N LEU A 265 6.57 -1.12 -7.59
CA LEU A 265 5.20 -1.62 -7.53
C LEU A 265 4.96 -2.36 -6.22
N GLY A 266 3.69 -2.45 -5.82
CA GLY A 266 3.29 -3.25 -4.66
C GLY A 266 1.79 -3.23 -4.49
N GLY A 267 1.23 -4.27 -3.87
CA GLY A 267 -0.19 -4.36 -3.54
C GLY A 267 -0.63 -3.32 -2.50
N ALA A 268 -1.90 -3.33 -2.16
CA ALA A 268 -2.42 -2.51 -1.07
C ALA A 268 -1.66 -2.82 0.24
N GLY A 269 -1.36 -1.80 1.03
CA GLY A 269 -0.74 -1.96 2.35
C GLY A 269 0.75 -2.33 2.37
N THR A 270 1.44 -2.43 1.22
CA THR A 270 2.87 -2.78 1.17
C THR A 270 3.83 -1.63 1.49
N GLY A 271 3.31 -0.45 1.84
CA GLY A 271 4.11 0.70 2.27
C GLY A 271 4.74 1.52 1.14
N LYS A 272 4.22 1.47 -0.07
CA LYS A 272 4.70 2.25 -1.22
C LYS A 272 4.86 3.74 -0.93
N THR A 273 3.82 4.37 -0.38
CA THR A 273 3.82 5.79 -0.01
C THR A 273 4.91 6.10 1.01
N VAL A 274 5.13 5.20 1.97
CA VAL A 274 6.18 5.39 2.98
C VAL A 274 7.56 5.32 2.36
N VAL A 275 7.80 4.36 1.45
CA VAL A 275 9.05 4.31 0.67
C VAL A 275 9.24 5.61 -0.12
N ALA A 276 8.19 6.15 -0.73
CA ALA A 276 8.25 7.41 -1.47
C ALA A 276 8.57 8.62 -0.56
N LEU A 277 7.97 8.69 0.65
CA LEU A 277 8.25 9.73 1.65
C LEU A 277 9.72 9.72 2.09
N HIS A 278 10.23 8.55 2.47
CA HIS A 278 11.63 8.39 2.87
C HIS A 278 12.59 8.61 1.69
N ARG A 279 12.18 8.21 0.46
CA ARG A 279 12.94 8.52 -0.74
C ARG A 279 13.07 10.02 -0.97
N ALA A 280 12.00 10.78 -0.84
CA ALA A 280 12.03 12.24 -0.97
C ALA A 280 12.96 12.88 0.07
N LYS A 281 12.88 12.44 1.35
CA LYS A 281 13.82 12.86 2.40
C LYS A 281 15.29 12.56 1.98
N HIS A 282 15.58 11.32 1.62
CA HIS A 282 16.91 10.88 1.22
C HIS A 282 17.45 11.67 0.01
N LEU A 283 16.60 11.99 -0.95
CA LEU A 283 17.01 12.78 -2.11
C LEU A 283 17.49 14.18 -1.71
N VAL A 284 16.77 14.90 -0.85
CA VAL A 284 17.16 16.26 -0.44
C VAL A 284 18.29 16.26 0.60
N GLU A 285 18.40 15.21 1.42
CA GLU A 285 19.39 15.11 2.48
C GLU A 285 20.75 14.64 1.95
N THR A 286 20.75 13.67 1.02
CA THR A 286 21.96 12.94 0.63
C THR A 286 22.31 13.10 -0.85
N VAL A 287 21.33 12.98 -1.77
CA VAL A 287 21.62 12.93 -3.21
C VAL A 287 21.75 14.33 -3.81
N PHE A 288 20.88 15.25 -3.40
CA PHE A 288 20.85 16.64 -3.84
C PHE A 288 20.93 17.58 -2.62
N PRO A 289 22.09 17.65 -1.93
CA PRO A 289 22.20 18.33 -0.64
C PRO A 289 22.24 19.86 -0.72
N ALA A 290 22.44 20.45 -1.90
CA ALA A 290 22.53 21.90 -2.03
C ALA A 290 21.19 22.59 -1.62
N SER A 291 21.28 23.69 -0.88
CA SER A 291 20.11 24.43 -0.36
C SER A 291 19.17 24.95 -1.47
N THR A 292 19.70 25.11 -2.69
CA THR A 292 18.94 25.52 -3.89
C THR A 292 18.22 24.38 -4.59
N ASP A 293 18.62 23.12 -4.33
CA ASP A 293 18.03 21.97 -5.00
C ASP A 293 16.60 21.73 -4.48
N ARG A 294 15.68 21.44 -5.38
CA ARG A 294 14.27 21.20 -5.09
C ARG A 294 13.85 19.83 -5.61
N ILE A 295 12.95 19.18 -4.89
CA ILE A 295 12.28 17.93 -5.29
C ILE A 295 10.80 18.21 -5.42
N LEU A 296 10.20 17.73 -6.50
CA LEU A 296 8.74 17.69 -6.63
C LEU A 296 8.22 16.34 -6.13
N PHE A 297 7.33 16.34 -5.16
CA PHE A 297 6.55 15.19 -4.78
C PHE A 297 5.13 15.38 -5.30
N THR A 298 4.70 14.53 -6.21
CA THR A 298 3.37 14.64 -6.82
C THR A 298 2.56 13.35 -6.71
N THR A 299 1.25 13.50 -6.72
CA THR A 299 0.28 12.42 -6.67
C THR A 299 -0.98 12.78 -7.45
N PHE A 300 -1.90 11.82 -7.58
CA PHE A 300 -3.12 12.01 -8.36
C PHE A 300 -4.18 12.87 -7.66
N THR A 301 -4.35 12.76 -6.33
CA THR A 301 -5.42 13.47 -5.61
C THR A 301 -4.90 14.56 -4.68
N ARG A 302 -5.73 15.60 -4.45
CA ARG A 302 -5.40 16.70 -3.51
C ARG A 302 -5.31 16.21 -2.06
N ASN A 303 -6.23 15.32 -1.65
CA ASN A 303 -6.26 14.81 -0.28
C ASN A 303 -4.98 14.05 0.03
N LEU A 304 -4.54 13.18 -0.89
CA LEU A 304 -3.29 12.44 -0.72
C LEU A 304 -2.07 13.37 -0.69
N ALA A 305 -2.05 14.44 -1.51
CA ALA A 305 -0.98 15.43 -1.45
C ALA A 305 -0.91 16.13 -0.09
N THR A 306 -2.07 16.41 0.53
CA THR A 306 -2.10 16.99 1.89
C THR A 306 -1.60 15.98 2.93
N ASP A 307 -2.03 14.73 2.88
CA ASP A 307 -1.55 13.68 3.79
C ASP A 307 -0.04 13.44 3.66
N ILE A 308 0.48 13.43 2.43
CA ILE A 308 1.92 13.35 2.14
C ILE A 308 2.66 14.53 2.76
N HIS A 309 2.13 15.75 2.62
CA HIS A 309 2.76 16.95 3.20
C HIS A 309 2.83 16.88 4.73
N GLU A 310 1.74 16.49 5.40
CA GLU A 310 1.72 16.34 6.85
C GLU A 310 2.67 15.23 7.34
N ASN A 311 2.74 14.12 6.62
CA ASN A 311 3.69 13.04 6.93
C ASN A 311 5.15 13.50 6.72
N LEU A 312 5.45 14.22 5.65
CA LEU A 312 6.78 14.78 5.43
C LEU A 312 7.16 15.83 6.48
N LYS A 313 6.20 16.62 6.96
CA LYS A 313 6.41 17.55 8.05
C LYS A 313 6.82 16.86 9.35
N THR A 314 6.29 15.68 9.61
CA THR A 314 6.69 14.84 10.75
C THR A 314 8.06 14.19 10.53
N LEU A 315 8.36 13.79 9.27
CA LEU A 315 9.56 13.06 8.91
C LEU A 315 10.79 13.95 8.70
N CYS A 316 10.58 15.20 8.26
CA CYS A 316 11.64 16.13 7.87
C CYS A 316 11.64 17.36 8.79
N GLY A 317 12.83 17.84 9.15
CA GLY A 317 12.93 19.17 9.75
C GLY A 317 12.50 20.29 8.77
N PRO A 318 12.16 21.49 9.26
CA PRO A 318 11.69 22.59 8.43
C PRO A 318 12.57 22.94 7.23
N GLU A 319 13.87 22.82 7.39
CA GLU A 319 14.86 23.12 6.33
C GLU A 319 14.72 22.15 5.16
N LEU A 320 14.73 20.84 5.41
CA LEU A 320 14.57 19.83 4.36
C LEU A 320 13.18 19.90 3.71
N LEU A 321 12.13 20.09 4.53
CA LEU A 321 10.75 20.20 4.04
C LEU A 321 10.58 21.37 3.08
N SER A 322 11.25 22.50 3.33
CA SER A 322 11.19 23.69 2.45
C SER A 322 11.69 23.41 1.03
N ARG A 323 12.45 22.33 0.85
CA ARG A 323 13.05 21.90 -0.42
C ARG A 323 12.24 20.84 -1.14
N ILE A 324 11.14 20.36 -0.54
CA ILE A 324 10.23 19.37 -1.12
C ILE A 324 8.89 20.04 -1.39
N GLU A 325 8.59 20.29 -2.66
CA GLU A 325 7.27 20.78 -3.06
C GLU A 325 6.30 19.61 -3.18
N VAL A 326 5.23 19.61 -2.37
CA VAL A 326 4.20 18.57 -2.38
C VAL A 326 2.91 19.13 -2.99
N VAL A 327 2.53 18.62 -4.14
CA VAL A 327 1.34 19.09 -4.86
C VAL A 327 0.79 18.00 -5.78
N ASN A 328 -0.54 17.91 -5.92
CA ASN A 328 -1.09 17.05 -6.96
C ASN A 328 -0.86 17.65 -8.36
N LEU A 329 -0.65 16.79 -9.36
CA LEU A 329 -0.19 17.21 -10.70
C LEU A 329 -1.13 18.22 -11.36
N ASP A 330 -2.45 18.05 -11.25
CA ASP A 330 -3.42 18.97 -11.85
C ASP A 330 -3.35 20.39 -11.25
N ALA A 331 -3.13 20.50 -9.93
CA ALA A 331 -2.93 21.80 -9.29
C ALA A 331 -1.61 22.42 -9.72
N TRP A 332 -0.54 21.62 -9.82
CA TRP A 332 0.73 22.11 -10.35
C TRP A 332 0.58 22.68 -11.75
N VAL A 333 -0.08 21.94 -12.67
CA VAL A 333 -0.34 22.38 -14.05
C VAL A 333 -1.15 23.67 -14.07
N SER A 334 -2.23 23.73 -13.29
CA SER A 334 -3.08 24.91 -13.22
C SER A 334 -2.30 26.14 -12.75
N ASN A 335 -1.49 26.00 -11.70
CA ASN A 335 -0.68 27.09 -11.16
C ASN A 335 0.42 27.52 -12.17
N PHE A 336 1.09 26.55 -12.78
CA PHE A 336 2.13 26.80 -13.78
C PHE A 336 1.61 27.57 -14.99
N LEU A 337 0.44 27.18 -15.51
CA LEU A 337 -0.20 27.82 -16.65
C LEU A 337 -0.74 29.21 -16.29
N LYS A 338 -1.42 29.36 -15.16
CA LYS A 338 -1.96 30.65 -14.68
C LYS A 338 -0.85 31.70 -14.51
N ALA A 339 0.29 31.30 -13.92
CA ALA A 339 1.43 32.19 -13.74
C ALA A 339 2.02 32.69 -15.07
N ARG A 340 1.63 32.09 -16.20
CA ARG A 340 2.07 32.46 -17.57
C ARG A 340 0.98 33.03 -18.45
N GLY A 341 -0.13 33.45 -17.85
CA GLY A 341 -1.22 34.12 -18.58
C GLY A 341 -2.08 33.20 -19.44
N TYR A 342 -2.13 31.90 -19.08
CA TYR A 342 -2.97 30.93 -19.79
C TYR A 342 -4.45 31.31 -19.67
N ARG A 343 -5.14 31.35 -20.81
CA ARG A 343 -6.49 31.90 -20.92
C ARG A 343 -7.60 30.89 -20.71
N PHE A 344 -7.30 29.61 -20.77
CA PHE A 344 -8.30 28.55 -20.67
C PHE A 344 -8.51 28.08 -19.25
N GLU A 345 -9.74 27.68 -18.94
CA GLU A 345 -10.13 27.06 -17.68
C GLU A 345 -10.48 25.59 -17.88
N PRO A 346 -10.36 24.73 -16.85
CA PRO A 346 -10.79 23.34 -16.95
C PRO A 346 -12.30 23.26 -17.16
N VAL A 347 -12.74 22.39 -18.07
CA VAL A 347 -14.14 22.02 -18.21
C VAL A 347 -14.52 20.96 -17.18
N PHE A 348 -15.72 21.06 -16.61
CA PHE A 348 -16.28 20.10 -15.66
C PHE A 348 -17.41 19.28 -16.28
N ASP A 349 -17.71 18.10 -15.71
CA ASP A 349 -18.61 17.08 -16.25
C ASP A 349 -19.97 17.63 -16.76
N GLY A 350 -20.61 18.53 -16.01
CA GLY A 350 -21.91 19.09 -16.40
C GLY A 350 -21.83 19.89 -17.70
N GLU A 351 -20.91 20.86 -17.77
CA GLU A 351 -20.68 21.68 -18.94
C GLU A 351 -20.13 20.86 -20.11
N GLY A 352 -19.21 19.93 -19.84
CA GLY A 352 -18.67 19.05 -20.85
C GLY A 352 -19.73 18.16 -21.51
N ASN A 353 -20.75 17.71 -20.78
CA ASN A 353 -21.86 16.93 -21.33
C ASN A 353 -22.71 17.76 -22.31
N GLU A 354 -23.04 19.00 -21.98
CA GLU A 354 -23.77 19.93 -22.88
C GLU A 354 -23.01 20.12 -24.20
N LEU A 355 -21.71 20.36 -24.13
CA LEU A 355 -20.88 20.55 -25.33
C LEU A 355 -20.84 19.30 -26.21
N TRP A 356 -20.82 18.10 -25.56
CA TRP A 356 -20.90 16.86 -26.30
C TRP A 356 -22.25 16.65 -26.98
N GLU A 357 -23.36 16.95 -26.33
CA GLU A 357 -24.70 16.87 -26.93
C GLU A 357 -24.80 17.74 -28.19
N ASN A 358 -24.26 18.94 -28.11
CA ASN A 358 -24.22 19.86 -29.26
C ASN A 358 -23.34 19.31 -30.40
N ALA A 359 -22.17 18.78 -30.08
CA ALA A 359 -21.28 18.20 -31.10
C ALA A 359 -21.87 16.94 -31.74
N LEU A 360 -22.56 16.08 -30.97
CA LEU A 360 -23.23 14.88 -31.47
C LEU A 360 -24.38 15.18 -32.43
N ALA A 361 -24.94 16.39 -32.41
CA ALA A 361 -25.93 16.81 -33.43
C ALA A 361 -25.35 16.78 -34.85
N LEU A 362 -24.03 16.83 -35.02
CA LEU A 362 -23.34 16.69 -36.31
C LEU A 362 -23.02 15.23 -36.68
N ALA A 363 -23.38 14.26 -35.84
CA ALA A 363 -23.10 12.86 -36.14
C ALA A 363 -23.91 12.38 -37.34
N PRO A 364 -23.24 11.85 -38.42
CA PRO A 364 -23.93 11.40 -39.60
C PRO A 364 -24.75 10.14 -39.32
N PRO A 365 -26.08 10.13 -39.56
CA PRO A 365 -26.93 8.97 -39.28
C PRO A 365 -26.49 7.71 -40.05
N GLU A 366 -25.98 7.90 -41.26
CA GLU A 366 -25.55 6.82 -42.17
C GLU A 366 -24.39 6.01 -41.66
N THR A 367 -23.64 6.52 -40.67
CA THR A 367 -22.53 5.75 -40.06
C THR A 367 -23.01 4.66 -39.11
N GLY A 368 -24.22 4.76 -38.58
CA GLY A 368 -24.76 3.85 -37.56
C GLY A 368 -23.97 3.87 -36.24
N LEU A 369 -23.09 4.85 -36.03
CA LEU A 369 -22.27 4.96 -34.83
C LEU A 369 -23.08 5.59 -33.67
N SER A 370 -23.05 4.96 -32.51
CA SER A 370 -23.76 5.47 -31.32
C SER A 370 -23.07 6.68 -30.67
N SER A 371 -23.79 7.44 -29.88
CA SER A 371 -23.22 8.52 -29.07
C SER A 371 -22.10 8.03 -28.15
N ASP A 372 -22.25 6.82 -27.61
CA ASP A 372 -21.23 6.20 -26.75
C ASP A 372 -19.96 5.86 -27.54
N PHE A 373 -20.10 5.49 -28.83
CA PHE A 373 -18.93 5.28 -29.70
C PHE A 373 -18.08 6.56 -29.79
N TYR A 374 -18.69 7.74 -30.06
CA TYR A 374 -17.95 8.99 -30.19
C TYR A 374 -17.24 9.38 -28.90
N ARG A 375 -17.92 9.25 -27.74
CA ARG A 375 -17.31 9.50 -26.44
C ARG A 375 -16.10 8.60 -26.18
N GLN A 376 -16.27 7.32 -26.41
CA GLN A 376 -15.21 6.33 -26.19
C GLN A 376 -14.05 6.53 -27.19
N GLU A 377 -14.33 6.87 -28.45
CA GLU A 377 -13.30 7.14 -29.45
C GLU A 377 -12.48 8.40 -29.09
N TRP A 378 -13.14 9.40 -28.53
CA TRP A 378 -12.48 10.58 -27.99
C TRP A 378 -11.58 10.21 -26.83
N ASP A 379 -12.11 9.53 -25.81
CA ASP A 379 -11.43 9.22 -24.55
C ASP A 379 -10.26 8.26 -24.74
N GLU A 380 -10.40 7.28 -25.65
CA GLU A 380 -9.42 6.20 -25.81
C GLU A 380 -8.44 6.42 -26.99
N VAL A 381 -8.80 7.22 -27.99
CA VAL A 381 -7.99 7.37 -29.19
C VAL A 381 -7.55 8.81 -29.42
N ILE A 382 -8.48 9.76 -29.47
CA ILE A 382 -8.18 11.12 -29.89
C ILE A 382 -7.46 11.90 -28.79
N GLN A 383 -8.02 11.93 -27.61
CA GLN A 383 -7.51 12.70 -26.48
C GLN A 383 -6.15 12.19 -25.96
N PRO A 384 -5.95 10.87 -25.71
CA PRO A 384 -4.67 10.37 -25.20
C PRO A 384 -3.50 10.57 -26.17
N GLN A 385 -3.79 10.57 -27.49
CA GLN A 385 -2.78 10.75 -28.53
C GLN A 385 -2.64 12.23 -28.97
N GLY A 386 -3.52 13.12 -28.49
CA GLY A 386 -3.49 14.55 -28.79
C GLY A 386 -3.76 14.85 -30.25
N LEU A 387 -4.60 14.03 -30.91
CA LEU A 387 -4.87 14.17 -32.35
C LEU A 387 -5.63 15.46 -32.60
N SER A 388 -5.08 16.31 -33.48
CA SER A 388 -5.60 17.65 -33.78
C SER A 388 -6.14 17.78 -35.20
N SER A 389 -5.87 16.84 -36.08
CA SER A 389 -6.27 16.85 -37.49
C SER A 389 -6.87 15.51 -37.94
N LEU A 390 -7.68 15.56 -39.00
CA LEU A 390 -8.21 14.36 -39.64
C LEU A 390 -7.09 13.40 -40.08
N ASP A 391 -6.03 13.95 -40.68
CA ASP A 391 -4.92 13.17 -41.21
C ASP A 391 -4.20 12.39 -40.09
N GLU A 392 -3.99 13.01 -38.92
CA GLU A 392 -3.48 12.33 -37.72
C GLU A 392 -4.44 11.24 -37.26
N TYR A 393 -5.75 11.51 -37.20
CA TYR A 393 -6.73 10.52 -36.76
C TYR A 393 -6.81 9.33 -37.69
N LEU A 394 -6.73 9.53 -39.01
CA LEU A 394 -6.74 8.43 -40.00
C LEU A 394 -5.54 7.49 -39.84
N LYS A 395 -4.39 7.99 -39.41
CA LYS A 395 -3.15 7.23 -39.19
C LYS A 395 -3.03 6.66 -37.77
N ALA A 396 -3.84 7.16 -36.82
CA ALA A 396 -3.73 6.81 -35.42
C ALA A 396 -4.07 5.33 -35.14
N PRO A 397 -3.25 4.63 -34.33
CA PRO A 397 -3.59 3.30 -33.85
C PRO A 397 -4.74 3.38 -32.84
N ARG A 398 -5.73 2.49 -32.96
CA ARG A 398 -6.90 2.39 -32.09
C ARG A 398 -6.70 1.34 -31.02
N LEU A 399 -5.67 1.55 -30.20
CA LEU A 399 -5.35 0.65 -29.09
C LEU A 399 -6.43 0.74 -28.00
N GLY A 400 -6.90 -0.41 -27.52
CA GLY A 400 -7.95 -0.48 -26.50
C GLY A 400 -9.38 -0.45 -27.03
N ARG A 401 -9.57 -0.38 -28.37
CA ARG A 401 -10.87 -0.43 -29.04
C ARG A 401 -11.09 -1.78 -29.73
N GLY A 402 -12.22 -2.42 -29.44
CA GLY A 402 -12.66 -3.65 -30.10
C GLY A 402 -13.44 -3.41 -31.38
N THR A 403 -14.22 -2.31 -31.45
CA THR A 403 -15.01 -1.92 -32.61
C THR A 403 -14.08 -1.49 -33.75
N LYS A 404 -14.12 -2.20 -34.85
CA LYS A 404 -13.38 -1.85 -36.07
C LYS A 404 -14.15 -0.83 -36.90
N ILE A 405 -13.52 0.27 -37.29
CA ILE A 405 -14.07 1.24 -38.23
C ILE A 405 -13.09 1.50 -39.36
N GLY A 406 -13.63 1.58 -40.58
CA GLY A 406 -12.87 1.87 -41.79
C GLY A 406 -12.53 3.36 -41.95
N ARG A 407 -11.75 3.68 -42.98
CA ARG A 407 -11.33 5.04 -43.28
C ARG A 407 -12.51 5.98 -43.48
N ALA A 408 -13.50 5.62 -44.29
CA ALA A 408 -14.69 6.43 -44.56
C ALA A 408 -15.47 6.76 -43.26
N ALA A 409 -15.64 5.80 -42.35
CA ALA A 409 -16.31 6.02 -41.07
C ALA A 409 -15.51 6.97 -40.17
N ARG A 410 -14.17 6.93 -40.17
CA ARG A 410 -13.31 7.90 -39.46
C ARG A 410 -13.44 9.30 -40.03
N GLU A 411 -13.45 9.41 -41.37
CA GLU A 411 -13.65 10.70 -42.07
C GLU A 411 -15.02 11.29 -41.71
N ALA A 412 -16.08 10.49 -41.71
CA ALA A 412 -17.43 10.88 -41.37
C ALA A 412 -17.59 11.26 -39.87
N ALA A 413 -16.86 10.61 -38.97
CA ALA A 413 -16.90 10.89 -37.53
C ALA A 413 -16.11 12.17 -37.13
N TRP A 414 -15.11 12.55 -37.91
CA TRP A 414 -14.20 13.65 -37.54
C TRP A 414 -14.88 15.01 -37.27
N PRO A 415 -15.91 15.43 -38.01
CA PRO A 415 -16.61 16.70 -37.75
C PRO A 415 -17.13 16.84 -36.31
N VAL A 416 -17.62 15.73 -35.70
CA VAL A 416 -18.10 15.72 -34.30
C VAL A 416 -16.98 16.08 -33.33
N PHE A 417 -15.81 15.45 -33.47
CA PHE A 417 -14.66 15.69 -32.61
C PHE A 417 -14.09 17.11 -32.76
N ARG A 418 -14.06 17.61 -34.01
CA ARG A 418 -13.64 18.96 -34.31
C ARG A 418 -14.60 19.98 -33.68
N GLU A 419 -15.90 19.75 -33.78
CA GLU A 419 -16.93 20.63 -33.21
C GLU A 419 -16.81 20.69 -31.69
N TYR A 420 -16.71 19.54 -31.01
CA TYR A 420 -16.51 19.50 -29.55
C TYR A 420 -15.29 20.36 -29.13
N ARG A 421 -14.17 20.21 -29.82
CA ARG A 421 -12.94 20.98 -29.54
C ARG A 421 -13.11 22.48 -29.85
N SER A 422 -13.87 22.85 -30.92
CA SER A 422 -14.18 24.23 -31.26
C SER A 422 -14.97 24.88 -30.14
N GLN A 423 -16.04 24.24 -29.70
CA GLN A 423 -16.90 24.76 -28.62
C GLN A 423 -16.12 24.93 -27.31
N LEU A 424 -15.26 23.99 -26.94
CA LEU A 424 -14.36 24.16 -25.79
C LEU A 424 -13.51 25.44 -25.95
N THR A 425 -12.93 25.64 -27.13
CA THR A 425 -12.04 26.77 -27.41
C THR A 425 -12.81 28.10 -27.37
N GLU A 426 -13.98 28.18 -27.98
CA GLU A 426 -14.84 29.35 -28.00
C GLU A 426 -15.31 29.76 -26.60
N ARG A 427 -15.56 28.78 -25.73
CA ARG A 427 -15.93 29.04 -24.32
C ARG A 427 -14.72 29.26 -23.39
N GLY A 428 -13.51 29.29 -23.93
CA GLY A 428 -12.29 29.43 -23.13
C GLY A 428 -12.01 28.21 -22.19
N LYS A 429 -12.44 27.01 -22.59
CA LYS A 429 -12.32 25.79 -21.80
C LYS A 429 -11.32 24.81 -22.40
N ARG A 430 -10.77 23.93 -21.54
CA ARG A 430 -9.92 22.81 -21.93
C ARG A 430 -10.19 21.62 -21.00
N GLU A 431 -10.02 20.42 -21.52
CA GLU A 431 -9.92 19.23 -20.68
C GLU A 431 -8.57 19.20 -19.94
N TYR A 432 -8.53 18.56 -18.78
CA TYR A 432 -7.28 18.48 -17.98
C TYR A 432 -6.11 17.88 -18.76
N ILE A 433 -6.36 16.87 -19.60
CA ILE A 433 -5.32 16.25 -20.43
C ILE A 433 -4.73 17.28 -21.43
N ASP A 434 -5.55 18.15 -22.00
CA ASP A 434 -5.07 19.23 -22.87
C ASP A 434 -4.24 20.25 -22.08
N MET A 435 -4.67 20.61 -20.88
CA MET A 435 -3.88 21.51 -20.02
C MET A 435 -2.52 20.92 -19.65
N ILE A 436 -2.46 19.62 -19.35
CA ILE A 436 -1.19 18.89 -19.09
C ILE A 436 -0.30 18.96 -20.34
N ARG A 437 -0.88 18.73 -21.53
CA ARG A 437 -0.17 18.80 -22.81
C ARG A 437 0.33 20.21 -23.10
N ASP A 438 -0.49 21.22 -22.90
CA ASP A 438 -0.15 22.62 -23.12
C ASP A 438 1.00 23.05 -22.17
N ALA A 439 0.95 22.65 -20.90
CA ALA A 439 2.03 22.90 -19.94
C ALA A 439 3.35 22.25 -20.38
N ARG A 440 3.32 20.96 -20.80
CA ARG A 440 4.51 20.29 -21.33
C ARG A 440 5.06 20.97 -22.56
N GLN A 441 4.20 21.26 -23.56
CA GLN A 441 4.63 21.94 -24.79
C GLN A 441 5.23 23.33 -24.51
N LEU A 442 4.70 24.05 -23.53
CA LEU A 442 5.24 25.35 -23.13
C LEU A 442 6.65 25.21 -22.55
N ILE A 443 6.86 24.21 -21.68
CA ILE A 443 8.18 23.91 -21.11
C ILE A 443 9.17 23.57 -22.22
N GLU A 444 8.80 22.67 -23.12
CA GLU A 444 9.68 22.18 -24.20
C GLU A 444 10.00 23.29 -25.23
N LYS A 445 8.98 24.01 -25.72
CA LYS A 445 9.16 25.05 -26.76
C LYS A 445 9.94 26.27 -26.26
N GLN A 446 9.75 26.66 -25.01
CA GLN A 446 10.43 27.81 -24.42
C GLN A 446 11.73 27.44 -23.69
N GLY A 447 12.07 26.14 -23.60
CA GLY A 447 13.25 25.67 -22.90
C GLY A 447 13.25 26.05 -21.42
N ILE A 448 12.06 26.03 -20.77
CA ILE A 448 11.92 26.46 -19.37
C ILE A 448 12.64 25.48 -18.46
N ARG A 449 13.63 25.99 -17.72
CA ARG A 449 14.30 25.24 -16.67
C ARG A 449 13.57 25.41 -15.35
N LEU A 450 13.03 24.32 -14.84
CA LEU A 450 12.39 24.27 -13.52
C LEU A 450 13.40 23.98 -12.41
N PRO A 451 13.12 24.35 -11.16
CA PRO A 451 14.08 24.20 -10.07
C PRO A 451 14.27 22.76 -9.59
N TYR A 452 13.53 21.80 -10.15
CA TYR A 452 13.53 20.44 -9.67
C TYR A 452 14.72 19.63 -10.17
N LYS A 453 15.33 18.87 -9.25
CA LYS A 453 16.37 17.88 -9.52
C LYS A 453 15.81 16.48 -9.68
N ALA A 454 14.71 16.19 -8.97
CA ALA A 454 14.02 14.93 -9.08
C ALA A 454 12.50 15.11 -8.88
N VAL A 455 11.74 14.11 -9.38
CA VAL A 455 10.30 13.97 -9.13
C VAL A 455 10.02 12.64 -8.47
N VAL A 456 9.28 12.66 -7.36
CA VAL A 456 8.71 11.48 -6.72
C VAL A 456 7.22 11.46 -7.03
N VAL A 457 6.71 10.34 -7.55
CA VAL A 457 5.30 10.19 -7.95
C VAL A 457 4.68 9.05 -7.15
N ASP A 458 3.64 9.37 -6.40
CA ASP A 458 2.80 8.34 -5.75
C ASP A 458 1.51 8.12 -6.54
N GLU A 459 0.93 6.94 -6.42
CA GLU A 459 -0.25 6.48 -7.17
C GLU A 459 -0.03 6.57 -8.70
N ALA A 460 1.17 6.21 -9.17
CA ALA A 460 1.57 6.33 -10.56
C ALA A 460 0.62 5.59 -11.55
N GLN A 461 -0.08 4.53 -11.10
CA GLN A 461 -1.02 3.77 -11.94
C GLN A 461 -2.22 4.59 -12.44
N ASP A 462 -2.51 5.74 -11.82
CA ASP A 462 -3.62 6.61 -12.22
C ASP A 462 -3.22 7.72 -13.19
N MET A 463 -1.93 7.85 -13.47
CA MET A 463 -1.42 8.89 -14.36
C MET A 463 -1.66 8.54 -15.83
N SER A 464 -2.06 9.53 -16.61
CA SER A 464 -2.18 9.41 -18.06
C SER A 464 -0.81 9.38 -18.75
N ALA A 465 -0.76 8.95 -20.00
CA ALA A 465 0.46 9.00 -20.81
C ALA A 465 1.00 10.44 -20.93
N GLU A 466 0.10 11.42 -21.06
CA GLU A 466 0.50 12.83 -21.15
C GLU A 466 1.04 13.36 -19.82
N ALA A 467 0.49 12.89 -18.69
CA ALA A 467 1.03 13.17 -17.35
C ALA A 467 2.48 12.66 -17.21
N PHE A 468 2.75 11.43 -17.66
CA PHE A 468 4.13 10.91 -17.63
C PHE A 468 5.08 11.66 -18.56
N ARG A 469 4.63 12.10 -19.75
CA ARG A 469 5.46 12.96 -20.62
C ARG A 469 5.74 14.31 -19.96
N LEU A 470 4.75 14.91 -19.29
CA LEU A 470 4.97 16.12 -18.51
C LEU A 470 5.98 15.86 -17.38
N ILE A 471 5.78 14.82 -16.57
CA ILE A 471 6.71 14.45 -15.49
C ILE A 471 8.15 14.31 -16.02
N ARG A 472 8.32 13.69 -17.20
CA ARG A 472 9.63 13.61 -17.84
C ARG A 472 10.20 15.00 -18.20
N ALA A 473 9.37 15.94 -18.62
CA ALA A 473 9.79 17.30 -18.98
C ALA A 473 10.09 18.21 -17.76
N LEU A 474 9.63 17.84 -16.55
CA LEU A 474 9.84 18.64 -15.34
C LEU A 474 11.26 18.61 -14.82
N VAL A 475 12.05 17.58 -15.13
CA VAL A 475 13.40 17.39 -14.61
C VAL A 475 14.38 17.03 -15.73
N PRO A 476 15.66 17.42 -15.62
CA PRO A 476 16.70 16.92 -16.52
C PRO A 476 16.83 15.40 -16.38
N ALA A 477 17.17 14.72 -17.48
CA ALA A 477 17.51 13.31 -17.41
C ALA A 477 18.84 13.11 -16.67
N GLY A 478 18.87 12.21 -15.69
CA GLY A 478 20.05 11.97 -14.89
C GLY A 478 19.84 10.95 -13.78
N PRO A 479 20.86 10.68 -12.97
CA PRO A 479 20.74 9.76 -11.85
C PRO A 479 19.67 10.20 -10.86
N SER A 480 18.82 9.25 -10.42
CA SER A 480 17.77 9.46 -9.41
C SER A 480 16.74 10.56 -9.76
N ASP A 481 16.51 10.81 -11.04
CA ASP A 481 15.69 11.91 -11.55
C ASP A 481 14.18 11.68 -11.36
N ILE A 482 13.70 10.44 -11.52
CA ILE A 482 12.28 10.10 -11.35
C ILE A 482 12.15 8.84 -10.49
N PHE A 483 11.30 8.91 -9.47
CA PHE A 483 10.95 7.78 -8.63
C PHE A 483 9.45 7.58 -8.61
N LEU A 484 8.99 6.43 -9.13
CA LEU A 484 7.57 6.11 -9.27
C LEU A 484 7.16 5.03 -8.28
N VAL A 485 6.08 5.24 -7.54
CA VAL A 485 5.45 4.17 -6.77
C VAL A 485 4.00 4.01 -7.18
N GLY A 486 3.51 2.76 -7.20
CA GLY A 486 2.14 2.50 -7.64
C GLY A 486 1.69 1.06 -7.40
N ASP A 487 0.39 0.85 -7.60
CA ASP A 487 -0.27 -0.45 -7.50
C ASP A 487 -1.11 -0.68 -8.76
N ALA A 488 -0.65 -1.58 -9.62
CA ALA A 488 -1.35 -1.90 -10.87
C ALA A 488 -2.80 -2.38 -10.66
N HIS A 489 -3.06 -3.07 -9.53
CA HIS A 489 -4.36 -3.61 -9.14
C HIS A 489 -5.35 -2.55 -8.64
N GLN A 490 -4.85 -1.38 -8.23
CA GLN A 490 -5.66 -0.24 -7.79
C GLN A 490 -5.99 0.76 -8.92
N ARG A 491 -5.79 0.38 -10.17
CA ARG A 491 -6.15 1.22 -11.33
C ARG A 491 -7.66 1.24 -11.52
N ILE A 492 -8.29 2.30 -11.09
CA ILE A 492 -9.73 2.54 -11.26
C ILE A 492 -10.07 3.50 -12.41
N TYR A 493 -9.06 4.14 -12.99
CA TYR A 493 -9.20 5.04 -14.14
C TYR A 493 -8.76 4.35 -15.43
N ARG A 494 -9.38 4.73 -16.55
CA ARG A 494 -9.20 4.07 -17.85
C ARG A 494 -7.85 4.36 -18.54
N TYR A 495 -7.00 5.19 -17.96
CA TYR A 495 -5.73 5.55 -18.56
C TYR A 495 -4.78 4.36 -18.64
N ARG A 496 -4.26 4.12 -19.85
CA ARG A 496 -3.19 3.14 -20.10
C ARG A 496 -1.97 3.88 -20.61
N ALA A 497 -0.87 3.73 -19.93
CA ALA A 497 0.39 4.31 -20.33
C ALA A 497 1.50 3.25 -20.26
N THR A 498 2.35 3.22 -21.28
CA THR A 498 3.61 2.48 -21.23
C THR A 498 4.71 3.50 -20.95
N LEU A 499 5.39 3.37 -19.83
CA LEU A 499 6.40 4.33 -19.35
C LEU A 499 7.50 4.59 -20.39
N GLY A 500 8.01 3.53 -21.05
CA GLY A 500 9.02 3.65 -22.09
C GLY A 500 8.58 4.54 -23.27
N LYS A 501 7.29 4.48 -23.66
CA LYS A 501 6.70 5.35 -24.71
C LYS A 501 6.52 6.80 -24.28
N CYS A 502 6.61 7.06 -22.97
CA CYS A 502 6.53 8.40 -22.39
C CYS A 502 7.93 8.99 -22.09
N GLY A 503 9.01 8.34 -22.51
CA GLY A 503 10.39 8.77 -22.27
C GLY A 503 10.93 8.41 -20.88
N ILE A 504 10.24 7.52 -20.15
CA ILE A 504 10.63 7.07 -18.81
C ILE A 504 11.09 5.61 -18.92
N ASP A 505 12.38 5.39 -19.12
CA ASP A 505 12.97 4.06 -19.21
C ASP A 505 13.27 3.50 -17.82
N ILE A 506 12.59 2.42 -17.45
CA ILE A 506 12.73 1.75 -16.15
C ILE A 506 13.34 0.34 -16.26
N ARG A 507 13.82 -0.05 -17.43
CA ARG A 507 14.38 -1.41 -17.66
C ARG A 507 15.53 -1.68 -16.69
N GLY A 508 15.44 -2.81 -15.95
CA GLY A 508 16.37 -3.18 -14.90
C GLY A 508 16.26 -2.34 -13.62
N ARG A 509 15.39 -1.33 -13.57
CA ARG A 509 15.17 -0.40 -12.45
C ARG A 509 13.73 -0.43 -11.94
N ALA A 510 13.20 -1.63 -11.82
CA ALA A 510 11.88 -1.88 -11.26
C ALA A 510 11.97 -2.91 -10.13
N ARG A 511 11.19 -2.74 -9.07
CA ARG A 511 11.06 -3.70 -7.97
C ARG A 511 9.62 -3.83 -7.53
N LYS A 512 9.30 -4.99 -6.93
CA LYS A 512 7.98 -5.27 -6.36
C LYS A 512 8.08 -5.42 -4.84
N LEU A 513 7.18 -4.74 -4.12
CA LEU A 513 6.94 -4.95 -2.68
C LEU A 513 5.81 -5.97 -2.54
N ARG A 514 6.09 -7.10 -1.90
CA ARG A 514 5.14 -8.22 -1.74
C ARG A 514 4.56 -8.34 -0.33
N LEU A 515 5.26 -7.80 0.67
CA LEU A 515 4.81 -7.86 2.06
C LEU A 515 3.85 -6.71 2.36
N ASN A 516 2.64 -7.07 2.79
CA ASN A 516 1.64 -6.13 3.25
C ASN A 516 1.70 -6.03 4.78
N TYR A 517 1.87 -4.82 5.27
CA TYR A 517 2.03 -4.51 6.70
C TYR A 517 0.75 -3.94 7.33
N ARG A 518 -0.28 -3.69 6.54
CA ARG A 518 -1.42 -2.88 6.94
C ARG A 518 -2.72 -3.66 7.01
N THR A 519 -3.08 -4.28 5.90
CA THR A 519 -4.37 -4.99 5.73
C THR A 519 -4.21 -6.43 6.15
N THR A 520 -5.19 -7.00 6.86
CA THR A 520 -5.15 -8.41 7.25
C THR A 520 -5.14 -9.34 6.03
N ASP A 521 -4.62 -10.55 6.19
CA ASP A 521 -4.50 -11.50 5.08
C ASP A 521 -5.88 -11.96 4.58
N GLU A 522 -6.84 -12.05 5.47
CA GLU A 522 -8.24 -12.41 5.13
C GLU A 522 -8.88 -11.36 4.23
N ILE A 523 -8.68 -10.06 4.52
CA ILE A 523 -9.18 -8.98 3.66
C ILE A 523 -8.45 -9.00 2.32
N ARG A 524 -7.12 -9.17 2.34
CA ARG A 524 -6.31 -9.25 1.12
C ARG A 524 -6.74 -10.40 0.22
N ARG A 525 -6.87 -11.63 0.78
CA ARG A 525 -7.30 -12.81 0.02
C ARG A 525 -8.67 -12.59 -0.61
N PHE A 526 -9.64 -12.12 0.18
CA PHE A 526 -10.98 -11.83 -0.35
C PHE A 526 -10.94 -10.76 -1.45
N ALA A 527 -10.19 -9.67 -1.26
CA ALA A 527 -10.08 -8.62 -2.28
C ALA A 527 -9.42 -9.13 -3.58
N VAL A 528 -8.41 -10.01 -3.47
CA VAL A 528 -7.72 -10.61 -4.63
C VAL A 528 -8.65 -11.44 -5.49
N THR A 529 -9.59 -12.21 -4.91
CA THR A 529 -10.55 -13.02 -5.70
C THR A 529 -11.39 -12.17 -6.65
N LEU A 530 -11.62 -10.89 -6.33
CA LEU A 530 -12.36 -9.99 -7.21
C LEU A 530 -11.65 -9.73 -8.55
N LEU A 531 -10.33 -9.82 -8.57
CA LEU A 531 -9.48 -9.56 -9.74
C LEU A 531 -8.92 -10.84 -10.39
N GLU A 532 -9.26 -12.00 -9.83
CA GLU A 532 -8.77 -13.29 -10.33
C GLU A 532 -9.16 -13.51 -11.79
N GLY A 533 -8.22 -14.04 -12.59
CA GLY A 533 -8.41 -14.27 -14.02
C GLY A 533 -8.46 -13.00 -14.89
N ARG A 534 -8.20 -11.81 -14.34
CA ARG A 534 -8.15 -10.55 -15.09
C ARG A 534 -6.71 -10.18 -15.42
N PRO A 535 -6.39 -9.90 -16.70
CA PRO A 535 -5.06 -9.44 -17.07
C PRO A 535 -4.86 -7.99 -16.57
N ILE A 536 -3.92 -7.80 -15.67
CA ILE A 536 -3.54 -6.49 -15.12
C ILE A 536 -2.17 -6.13 -15.66
N ASP A 537 -2.09 -4.99 -16.33
CA ASP A 537 -0.85 -4.51 -16.94
C ASP A 537 0.03 -3.82 -15.88
N ASP A 538 1.34 -4.05 -15.97
CA ASP A 538 2.33 -3.59 -15.00
C ASP A 538 2.85 -2.15 -15.25
N LEU A 539 2.20 -1.36 -16.11
CA LEU A 539 2.60 -0.02 -16.57
C LEU A 539 3.81 0.01 -17.52
N ASP A 540 4.36 -1.13 -17.90
CA ASP A 540 5.50 -1.21 -18.82
C ASP A 540 5.26 -2.17 -20.00
N GLY A 541 4.01 -2.63 -20.14
CA GLY A 541 3.57 -3.54 -21.21
C GLY A 541 3.67 -5.01 -20.85
N GLY A 542 4.07 -5.37 -19.63
CA GLY A 542 3.97 -6.70 -19.03
C GLY A 542 2.64 -6.89 -18.29
N LEU A 543 2.47 -8.09 -17.72
CA LEU A 543 1.36 -8.39 -16.80
C LEU A 543 1.88 -8.40 -15.37
N ASP A 544 1.09 -7.82 -14.46
CA ASP A 544 1.33 -7.95 -13.03
C ASP A 544 0.52 -9.13 -12.47
N ASP A 545 1.21 -10.03 -11.75
CA ASP A 545 0.61 -11.12 -11.02
C ASP A 545 0.58 -10.80 -9.52
N GLN A 546 -0.27 -11.52 -8.79
CA GLN A 546 -0.36 -11.38 -7.34
C GLN A 546 0.37 -12.50 -6.59
N GLN A 547 1.18 -13.30 -7.28
CA GLN A 547 1.93 -14.37 -6.64
C GLN A 547 2.92 -13.82 -5.59
N GLY A 548 2.95 -14.46 -4.44
CA GLY A 548 3.84 -14.11 -3.33
C GLY A 548 3.49 -12.83 -2.58
N TYR A 549 2.32 -12.23 -2.82
CA TYR A 549 1.81 -11.17 -1.95
C TYR A 549 1.22 -11.80 -0.68
N MET A 550 1.70 -11.37 0.46
CA MET A 550 1.23 -11.85 1.77
C MET A 550 1.05 -10.68 2.74
N SER A 551 0.17 -10.87 3.72
CA SER A 551 0.00 -9.92 4.83
C SER A 551 0.65 -10.47 6.09
N LEU A 552 1.29 -9.56 6.85
CA LEU A 552 1.88 -9.91 8.15
C LEU A 552 0.88 -9.80 9.31
N THR A 553 -0.34 -9.38 9.04
CA THR A 553 -1.41 -9.23 10.03
C THR A 553 -2.60 -10.10 9.67
N HIS A 554 -3.23 -10.68 10.69
CA HIS A 554 -4.45 -11.47 10.56
C HIS A 554 -5.62 -10.80 11.28
N GLY A 555 -6.83 -11.17 10.89
CA GLY A 555 -8.06 -10.65 11.45
C GLY A 555 -9.28 -11.50 11.05
N PRO A 556 -10.49 -11.02 11.31
CA PRO A 556 -11.68 -11.74 10.93
C PRO A 556 -11.80 -11.87 9.40
N LYS A 557 -12.39 -12.95 8.95
CA LYS A 557 -12.79 -13.13 7.53
C LYS A 557 -13.73 -12.00 7.12
N VAL A 558 -13.68 -11.60 5.85
CA VAL A 558 -14.63 -10.63 5.30
C VAL A 558 -16.04 -11.24 5.34
N GLU A 559 -16.95 -10.57 6.02
CA GLU A 559 -18.34 -11.00 6.11
C GLU A 559 -19.17 -10.43 4.96
N VAL A 560 -19.99 -11.28 4.34
CA VAL A 560 -20.92 -10.86 3.29
C VAL A 560 -22.34 -11.08 3.79
N HIS A 561 -23.06 -10.00 4.06
CA HIS A 561 -24.42 -10.02 4.59
C HIS A 561 -25.45 -9.78 3.49
N ARG A 562 -26.25 -10.82 3.21
CA ARG A 562 -27.40 -10.73 2.30
C ARG A 562 -28.68 -10.48 3.11
N LEU A 563 -29.22 -9.28 3.00
CA LEU A 563 -30.38 -8.82 3.76
C LEU A 563 -31.66 -8.87 2.90
N LYS A 564 -32.82 -8.83 3.53
CA LYS A 564 -34.12 -8.99 2.82
C LYS A 564 -34.49 -7.68 2.10
N SER A 565 -34.23 -6.55 2.71
CA SER A 565 -34.65 -5.23 2.21
C SER A 565 -33.62 -4.15 2.52
N LEU A 566 -33.77 -2.99 1.88
CA LEU A 566 -32.99 -1.79 2.19
C LEU A 566 -33.18 -1.35 3.66
N ALA A 567 -34.39 -1.52 4.22
CA ALA A 567 -34.64 -1.19 5.62
C ALA A 567 -33.88 -2.11 6.58
N ASP A 568 -33.75 -3.39 6.25
CA ASP A 568 -32.96 -4.35 7.03
C ASP A 568 -31.46 -4.02 6.93
N GLU A 569 -30.97 -3.58 5.76
CA GLU A 569 -29.58 -3.13 5.60
C GLU A 569 -29.32 -1.87 6.41
N THR A 570 -30.22 -0.89 6.37
CA THR A 570 -30.16 0.33 7.17
C THR A 570 -30.04 0.01 8.67
N ALA A 571 -30.90 -0.89 9.17
CA ALA A 571 -30.87 -1.33 10.56
C ALA A 571 -29.60 -2.13 10.91
N PHE A 572 -29.11 -2.96 9.98
CA PHE A 572 -27.87 -3.72 10.15
C PHE A 572 -26.66 -2.79 10.28
N LEU A 573 -26.49 -1.85 9.35
CA LEU A 573 -25.35 -0.92 9.36
C LEU A 573 -25.30 -0.12 10.65
N GLY A 574 -26.44 0.40 11.12
CA GLY A 574 -26.51 1.14 12.38
C GLY A 574 -26.12 0.30 13.60
N ARG A 575 -26.59 -0.96 13.68
CA ARG A 575 -26.24 -1.89 14.77
C ARG A 575 -24.75 -2.25 14.72
N HIS A 576 -24.28 -2.69 13.57
CA HIS A 576 -22.89 -3.14 13.41
C HIS A 576 -21.87 -2.04 13.79
N VAL A 577 -22.15 -0.79 13.41
CA VAL A 577 -21.30 0.34 13.81
C VAL A 577 -21.33 0.56 15.34
N LYS A 578 -22.53 0.44 15.98
CA LYS A 578 -22.62 0.53 17.44
C LYS A 578 -21.82 -0.58 18.12
N ASP A 579 -21.88 -1.80 17.61
CA ASP A 579 -21.14 -2.94 18.15
C ASP A 579 -19.62 -2.72 18.04
N LEU A 580 -19.14 -2.19 16.90
CA LEU A 580 -17.75 -1.80 16.75
C LEU A 580 -17.31 -0.73 17.76
N ILE A 581 -18.12 0.31 17.95
CA ILE A 581 -17.84 1.36 18.93
C ILE A 581 -17.86 0.82 20.36
N ALA A 582 -18.82 -0.05 20.68
CA ALA A 582 -18.90 -0.70 21.98
C ALA A 582 -17.70 -1.63 22.26
N SER A 583 -17.11 -2.22 21.22
CA SER A 583 -15.86 -3.01 21.32
C SER A 583 -14.58 -2.15 21.37
N GLY A 584 -14.71 -0.82 21.39
CA GLY A 584 -13.58 0.11 21.54
C GLY A 584 -13.08 0.76 20.26
N ALA A 585 -13.74 0.55 19.11
CA ALA A 585 -13.36 1.23 17.88
C ALA A 585 -13.68 2.74 17.96
N ALA A 586 -12.73 3.58 17.59
CA ALA A 586 -12.98 5.02 17.48
C ALA A 586 -13.91 5.29 16.26
N PRO A 587 -14.97 6.09 16.41
CA PRO A 587 -15.90 6.37 15.32
C PRO A 587 -15.22 6.86 14.03
N GLU A 588 -14.18 7.68 14.16
CA GLU A 588 -13.39 8.19 13.04
C GLU A 588 -12.52 7.14 12.34
N SER A 589 -12.35 5.97 12.94
CA SER A 589 -11.64 4.82 12.34
C SER A 589 -12.57 3.88 11.55
N ILE A 590 -13.87 4.15 11.56
CA ILE A 590 -14.90 3.37 10.85
C ILE A 590 -15.33 4.14 9.60
N CYS A 591 -15.35 3.47 8.44
CA CYS A 591 -15.83 4.05 7.19
C CYS A 591 -16.89 3.18 6.54
N ILE A 592 -18.03 3.78 6.16
CA ILE A 592 -19.03 3.12 5.33
C ILE A 592 -18.95 3.71 3.92
N VAL A 593 -18.79 2.82 2.93
CA VAL A 593 -18.64 3.22 1.54
C VAL A 593 -19.79 2.75 0.68
N GLY A 594 -20.26 3.63 -0.22
CA GLY A 594 -21.26 3.31 -1.23
C GLY A 594 -20.73 3.51 -2.65
N ARG A 595 -21.29 2.80 -3.63
CA ARG A 595 -20.88 2.98 -5.04
C ARG A 595 -21.34 4.32 -5.61
N THR A 596 -22.48 4.81 -5.20
CA THR A 596 -23.10 6.05 -5.70
C THR A 596 -23.39 7.03 -4.58
N LYS A 597 -23.60 8.29 -4.92
CA LYS A 597 -24.07 9.31 -3.95
C LYS A 597 -25.40 8.94 -3.33
N HIS A 598 -26.30 8.29 -4.08
CA HIS A 598 -27.59 7.82 -3.56
C HIS A 598 -27.43 6.80 -2.44
N VAL A 599 -26.54 5.83 -2.61
CA VAL A 599 -26.18 4.87 -1.52
C VAL A 599 -25.59 5.59 -0.32
N VAL A 600 -24.73 6.60 -0.55
CA VAL A 600 -24.15 7.41 0.54
C VAL A 600 -25.23 8.13 1.35
N GLU A 601 -26.27 8.68 0.69
CA GLU A 601 -27.39 9.29 1.42
C GLU A 601 -28.15 8.26 2.27
N HIS A 602 -28.43 7.06 1.75
CA HIS A 602 -29.05 5.98 2.54
C HIS A 602 -28.19 5.60 3.76
N VAL A 603 -26.88 5.53 3.61
CA VAL A 603 -25.97 5.28 4.73
C VAL A 603 -26.05 6.39 5.78
N LYS A 604 -26.11 7.65 5.36
CA LYS A 604 -26.29 8.78 6.29
C LYS A 604 -27.60 8.66 7.08
N ASP A 605 -28.69 8.29 6.40
CA ASP A 605 -29.97 8.10 7.05
C ASP A 605 -29.92 6.93 8.06
N ALA A 606 -29.22 5.84 7.72
CA ALA A 606 -28.99 4.72 8.63
C ALA A 606 -28.25 5.15 9.92
N LEU A 607 -27.19 5.93 9.79
CA LEU A 607 -26.41 6.42 10.93
C LEU A 607 -27.21 7.42 11.78
N ARG A 608 -27.96 8.33 11.15
CA ARG A 608 -28.87 9.26 11.85
C ARG A 608 -29.95 8.53 12.64
N ALA A 609 -30.61 7.53 12.01
CA ALA A 609 -31.62 6.68 12.67
C ALA A 609 -31.04 5.91 13.86
N ALA A 610 -29.75 5.56 13.81
CA ALA A 610 -29.00 4.96 14.91
C ALA A 610 -28.46 5.97 15.94
N SER A 611 -28.73 7.27 15.78
CA SER A 611 -28.16 8.36 16.61
C SER A 611 -26.64 8.36 16.68
N LEU A 612 -26.00 8.12 15.53
CA LEU A 612 -24.55 8.13 15.38
C LEU A 612 -24.09 9.38 14.65
N ASP A 613 -23.06 10.02 15.16
CA ASP A 613 -22.39 11.12 14.48
C ASP A 613 -21.68 10.64 13.23
N LEU A 614 -21.78 11.41 12.15
CA LEU A 614 -21.17 11.09 10.86
C LEU A 614 -20.36 12.25 10.28
N TYR A 615 -19.34 11.89 9.50
CA TYR A 615 -18.54 12.84 8.73
C TYR A 615 -18.44 12.37 7.28
N GLU A 616 -18.97 13.19 6.35
CA GLU A 616 -18.88 12.89 4.91
C GLU A 616 -17.53 13.33 4.35
N VAL A 617 -16.80 12.38 3.76
CA VAL A 617 -15.53 12.64 3.06
C VAL A 617 -15.83 13.25 1.69
N LYS A 618 -15.58 14.56 1.53
CA LYS A 618 -15.85 15.34 0.32
C LYS A 618 -14.61 15.52 -0.56
N ARG A 619 -14.81 15.85 -1.85
CA ARG A 619 -13.73 16.09 -2.82
C ARG A 619 -12.83 17.27 -2.45
N GLU A 620 -13.43 18.30 -1.89
CA GLU A 620 -12.82 19.61 -1.71
C GLU A 620 -12.28 19.85 -0.31
N ALA A 621 -12.52 18.91 0.61
CA ALA A 621 -12.09 19.03 2.00
C ALA A 621 -11.21 17.82 2.38
N THR A 622 -10.03 18.10 2.89
CA THR A 622 -9.17 17.08 3.53
C THR A 622 -9.93 16.40 4.65
N ASP A 623 -9.83 15.08 4.76
CA ASP A 623 -10.38 14.37 5.93
C ASP A 623 -9.66 14.86 7.19
N LYS A 624 -10.37 15.66 7.98
CA LYS A 624 -9.86 16.10 9.27
C LYS A 624 -10.10 14.97 10.27
N ARG A 625 -9.12 14.10 10.45
CA ARG A 625 -9.18 13.02 11.46
C ARG A 625 -9.50 13.51 12.86
N SER A 626 -9.27 14.79 13.17
CA SER A 626 -9.65 15.45 14.43
C SER A 626 -11.16 15.67 14.60
N ARG A 627 -11.97 15.54 13.55
CA ARG A 627 -13.43 15.64 13.66
C ARG A 627 -14.02 14.29 14.04
N PRO A 628 -14.84 14.23 15.11
CA PRO A 628 -15.52 12.99 15.50
C PRO A 628 -16.55 12.56 14.45
N GLY A 629 -16.93 11.30 14.48
CA GLY A 629 -18.01 10.71 13.68
C GLY A 629 -17.56 9.67 12.68
N VAL A 630 -18.47 8.75 12.35
CA VAL A 630 -18.28 7.68 11.39
C VAL A 630 -18.09 8.26 9.99
N ARG A 631 -17.07 7.83 9.28
CA ARG A 631 -16.78 8.29 7.91
C ARG A 631 -17.77 7.67 6.93
N VAL A 632 -18.30 8.51 6.04
CA VAL A 632 -19.18 8.08 4.95
C VAL A 632 -18.65 8.65 3.63
N ALA A 633 -18.50 7.79 2.63
CA ALA A 633 -17.89 8.19 1.37
C ALA A 633 -18.38 7.35 0.19
N THR A 634 -18.16 7.84 -1.05
CA THR A 634 -18.21 6.95 -2.21
C THR A 634 -16.91 6.15 -2.31
N MET A 635 -16.95 4.97 -2.92
CA MET A 635 -15.79 4.10 -3.13
C MET A 635 -14.60 4.82 -3.79
N HIS A 636 -14.86 5.77 -4.70
CA HIS A 636 -13.80 6.57 -5.34
C HIS A 636 -13.10 7.53 -4.35
N ARG A 637 -13.80 7.97 -3.30
CA ARG A 637 -13.29 8.97 -2.36
C ARG A 637 -12.38 8.40 -1.29
N VAL A 638 -12.50 7.10 -1.04
CA VAL A 638 -11.65 6.42 -0.04
C VAL A 638 -10.29 6.03 -0.59
N LYS A 639 -10.05 6.20 -1.89
CA LYS A 639 -8.74 5.92 -2.47
C LYS A 639 -7.66 6.82 -1.83
N GLY A 640 -6.58 6.19 -1.36
CA GLY A 640 -5.50 6.85 -0.61
C GLY A 640 -5.78 7.04 0.88
N LEU A 641 -7.03 6.83 1.36
CA LEU A 641 -7.38 6.88 2.77
C LEU A 641 -7.30 5.48 3.42
N GLU A 642 -7.35 5.44 4.74
CA GLU A 642 -7.23 4.21 5.52
C GLU A 642 -8.12 4.26 6.76
N PHE A 643 -8.75 3.12 7.09
CA PHE A 643 -9.64 2.99 8.23
C PHE A 643 -9.39 1.65 8.92
N ASP A 644 -9.67 1.56 10.21
CA ASP A 644 -9.59 0.27 10.91
C ASP A 644 -10.68 -0.68 10.42
N HIS A 645 -11.89 -0.15 10.20
CA HIS A 645 -13.05 -0.92 9.79
C HIS A 645 -13.71 -0.29 8.56
N VAL A 646 -13.98 -1.09 7.53
CA VAL A 646 -14.68 -0.65 6.32
C VAL A 646 -15.92 -1.49 6.08
N LEU A 647 -17.06 -0.83 5.88
CA LEU A 647 -18.30 -1.45 5.48
C LEU A 647 -18.65 -1.01 4.05
N VAL A 648 -18.85 -1.96 3.15
CA VAL A 648 -19.33 -1.70 1.79
C VAL A 648 -20.84 -1.90 1.80
N ALA A 649 -21.60 -0.81 1.59
CA ALA A 649 -23.04 -0.81 1.62
C ALA A 649 -23.66 -0.96 0.23
N SER A 650 -24.81 -1.62 0.15
CA SER A 650 -25.63 -1.84 -1.05
C SER A 650 -24.83 -2.48 -2.20
N ALA A 651 -24.11 -3.57 -1.87
CA ALA A 651 -23.39 -4.39 -2.84
C ALA A 651 -24.37 -5.26 -3.66
N ASN A 652 -25.30 -4.61 -4.33
CA ASN A 652 -26.38 -5.22 -5.11
C ASN A 652 -26.02 -5.29 -6.59
N ASP A 653 -26.68 -6.20 -7.32
CA ASP A 653 -26.69 -6.18 -8.78
C ASP A 653 -27.11 -4.79 -9.30
N LYS A 654 -26.53 -4.35 -10.41
CA LYS A 654 -26.70 -3.02 -11.05
C LYS A 654 -26.23 -1.82 -10.23
N ILE A 655 -25.83 -2.03 -8.98
CA ILE A 655 -25.15 -1.01 -8.14
C ILE A 655 -23.66 -1.30 -8.12
N ILE A 656 -23.27 -2.55 -7.89
CA ILE A 656 -21.89 -3.04 -8.00
C ILE A 656 -21.92 -4.33 -8.86
N PRO A 657 -21.51 -4.28 -10.14
CA PRO A 657 -21.07 -3.11 -10.91
C PRO A 657 -22.21 -2.12 -11.18
N LEU A 658 -21.86 -0.85 -11.36
CA LEU A 658 -22.84 0.17 -11.71
C LEU A 658 -23.34 -0.07 -13.15
N GLU A 659 -24.65 -0.27 -13.32
CA GLU A 659 -25.27 -0.57 -14.63
C GLU A 659 -24.85 0.42 -15.71
N LYS A 660 -24.84 1.72 -15.39
CA LYS A 660 -24.43 2.78 -16.33
C LYS A 660 -22.97 2.66 -16.74
N ALA A 661 -22.08 2.22 -15.85
CA ALA A 661 -20.67 2.01 -16.15
C ALA A 661 -20.44 0.79 -17.03
N MET A 662 -21.33 -0.21 -16.95
CA MET A 662 -21.28 -1.43 -17.76
C MET A 662 -21.88 -1.26 -19.16
N LYS A 663 -22.65 -0.20 -19.42
CA LYS A 663 -23.19 0.14 -20.74
C LYS A 663 -22.07 0.66 -21.63
N ALA A 664 -21.27 -0.25 -22.16
CA ALA A 664 -20.11 0.05 -23.02
C ALA A 664 -20.45 0.04 -24.53
N GLY A 665 -21.74 0.11 -24.89
CA GLY A 665 -22.16 -0.12 -26.27
C GLY A 665 -21.76 -1.53 -26.77
N ASP A 666 -21.57 -1.68 -28.07
CA ASP A 666 -21.23 -2.97 -28.70
C ASP A 666 -19.71 -3.31 -28.62
N ASP A 667 -18.91 -2.51 -27.91
CA ASP A 667 -17.46 -2.71 -27.83
C ASP A 667 -17.07 -3.64 -26.68
N VAL A 668 -16.82 -4.92 -27.01
CA VAL A 668 -16.48 -5.98 -26.03
C VAL A 668 -15.21 -5.64 -25.22
N VAL A 669 -14.24 -4.95 -25.81
CA VAL A 669 -13.00 -4.58 -25.11
C VAL A 669 -13.28 -3.49 -24.08
N VAL A 670 -14.08 -2.50 -24.45
CA VAL A 670 -14.51 -1.43 -23.55
C VAL A 670 -15.36 -1.99 -22.40
N ALA A 671 -16.30 -2.92 -22.70
CA ALA A 671 -17.11 -3.60 -21.68
C ALA A 671 -16.24 -4.37 -20.68
N ARG A 672 -15.28 -5.14 -21.16
CA ARG A 672 -14.34 -5.88 -20.31
C ARG A 672 -13.47 -4.96 -19.45
N ASN A 673 -13.02 -3.84 -20.00
CA ASN A 673 -12.24 -2.83 -19.25
C ASN A 673 -13.10 -2.16 -18.19
N ALA A 674 -14.37 -1.86 -18.49
CA ALA A 674 -15.32 -1.29 -17.53
C ALA A 674 -15.57 -2.25 -16.36
N GLU A 675 -15.80 -3.54 -16.64
CA GLU A 675 -15.95 -4.56 -15.60
C GLU A 675 -14.70 -4.66 -14.72
N THR A 676 -13.52 -4.69 -15.33
CA THR A 676 -12.24 -4.74 -14.58
C THR A 676 -12.10 -3.50 -13.70
N GLY A 677 -12.50 -2.32 -14.17
CA GLY A 677 -12.49 -1.08 -13.39
C GLY A 677 -13.45 -1.11 -12.19
N GLU A 678 -14.66 -1.67 -12.35
CA GLU A 678 -15.64 -1.82 -11.26
C GLU A 678 -15.16 -2.83 -10.20
N ARG A 679 -14.53 -3.94 -10.62
CA ARG A 679 -13.88 -4.90 -9.71
C ARG A 679 -12.71 -4.27 -8.96
N ALA A 680 -11.85 -3.52 -9.66
CA ALA A 680 -10.74 -2.78 -9.04
C ALA A 680 -11.23 -1.73 -8.04
N LEU A 681 -12.38 -1.10 -8.30
CA LEU A 681 -12.98 -0.14 -7.37
C LEU A 681 -13.45 -0.80 -6.07
N LEU A 682 -14.06 -1.99 -6.16
CA LEU A 682 -14.44 -2.79 -4.99
C LEU A 682 -13.18 -3.29 -4.23
N TYR A 683 -12.17 -3.76 -4.96
CA TYR A 683 -10.86 -4.11 -4.42
C TYR A 683 -10.25 -2.94 -3.63
N VAL A 684 -10.23 -1.74 -4.22
CA VAL A 684 -9.74 -0.53 -3.55
C VAL A 684 -10.51 -0.26 -2.26
N ALA A 685 -11.84 -0.31 -2.30
CA ALA A 685 -12.66 -0.03 -1.13
C ALA A 685 -12.37 -0.99 0.03
N LEU A 686 -12.32 -2.30 -0.23
CA LEU A 686 -12.04 -3.32 0.78
C LEU A 686 -10.62 -3.19 1.36
N THR A 687 -9.63 -2.95 0.50
CA THR A 687 -8.23 -2.82 0.92
C THR A 687 -7.92 -1.51 1.66
N ARG A 688 -8.92 -0.66 1.90
CA ARG A 688 -8.82 0.48 2.85
C ARG A 688 -8.95 0.05 4.31
N ALA A 689 -9.46 -1.14 4.56
CA ALA A 689 -9.60 -1.70 5.90
C ALA A 689 -8.26 -2.24 6.42
N LYS A 690 -7.97 -1.93 7.69
CA LYS A 690 -6.80 -2.47 8.40
C LYS A 690 -7.16 -3.72 9.21
N LYS A 691 -8.31 -3.71 9.93
CA LYS A 691 -8.69 -4.74 10.90
C LYS A 691 -9.86 -5.61 10.44
N SER A 692 -10.93 -5.01 9.92
CA SER A 692 -12.08 -5.78 9.43
C SER A 692 -12.77 -5.11 8.24
N ALA A 693 -13.35 -5.94 7.37
CA ALA A 693 -14.18 -5.49 6.27
C ALA A 693 -15.49 -6.27 6.24
N VAL A 694 -16.60 -5.57 5.96
CA VAL A 694 -17.94 -6.14 5.86
C VAL A 694 -18.55 -5.67 4.54
N VAL A 695 -19.23 -6.56 3.85
CA VAL A 695 -19.99 -6.25 2.63
C VAL A 695 -21.47 -6.53 2.91
N SER A 696 -22.32 -5.54 2.72
CA SER A 696 -23.77 -5.72 2.87
C SER A 696 -24.52 -5.43 1.57
N GLY A 697 -25.63 -6.07 1.40
CA GLY A 697 -26.56 -5.84 0.31
C GLY A 697 -27.92 -6.49 0.56
N TRP A 698 -28.89 -6.18 -0.28
CA TRP A 698 -30.25 -6.67 -0.16
C TRP A 698 -30.80 -7.15 -1.51
N GLY A 699 -31.72 -8.11 -1.50
CA GLY A 699 -32.24 -8.68 -2.74
C GLY A 699 -31.17 -9.42 -3.56
N ALA A 700 -31.02 -9.06 -4.84
CA ALA A 700 -30.00 -9.64 -5.72
C ALA A 700 -28.63 -9.01 -5.41
N MET A 701 -27.69 -9.83 -4.94
CA MET A 701 -26.34 -9.41 -4.63
C MET A 701 -25.51 -9.16 -5.90
N SER A 702 -24.44 -8.41 -5.73
CA SER A 702 -23.44 -8.18 -6.78
C SER A 702 -22.93 -9.50 -7.37
N PRO A 703 -22.86 -9.64 -8.71
CA PRO A 703 -22.26 -10.80 -9.36
C PRO A 703 -20.74 -10.94 -9.10
N PHE A 704 -20.11 -9.97 -8.47
CA PHE A 704 -18.70 -10.02 -8.08
C PHE A 704 -18.47 -10.77 -6.76
N LEU A 705 -19.51 -11.08 -6.02
CA LEU A 705 -19.45 -11.72 -4.69
C LEU A 705 -19.76 -13.23 -4.73
N GLY A 706 -20.03 -13.80 -5.90
CA GLY A 706 -20.37 -15.20 -6.09
C GLY A 706 -21.84 -15.52 -5.86
#